data_d3affe70445ce23d647eb2b07200dedb
#
_entry.id   d3affe70445ce23d647eb2b07200dedb
#
_cell.length_a   1.000
_cell.length_b   1.000
_cell.length_c   1.000
_cell.angle_alpha   90.00
_cell.angle_beta   90.00
_cell.angle_gamma   90.00
#
_symmetry.space_group_name_H-M   'P 1'
#
loop_
_entity.id
_entity.type
_entity.pdbx_description
1 polymer ?
#
loop_
_entity_poly.entity_id
_entity_poly.type
_entity_poly.pdbx_seq_one_letter_code
_entity_poly.pdbx_strand_id
1 'polypeptide(L)'
;MNTSLKWIKALVPGLDCGVQEYVDAMTLSGSKVEGYEQLDADLDKIVVGQVTKIEKHPDADKLVICQVNVGSETLQIVTGAPNVFEGAKVPVVLDGGRVAGGHDGTKTPGGIKIKKGKLRGVESSGMMCSIEELGSNREMFPDAPENGLYIFDEDAPVGENAVAYLGLDDSVVEYEITSNRVDCFSVLGIAREAAATFHKEFVPPVVTETGNNEDVNDYIKVSVKDQDLCSRYTARVVKNIKFAPSPKWMQERLRAHGIRPINNLVDITNYVMEEYGQPMHAYDLDTIEGKEIIVRRAAAGEKFVTLDGQERQLDENVLMICDAKKAVGIAGIMGGENSMITDHVTTMLFEAACFDGTNIRKSGKRIGLRTDASAKFEKGLDPNLAMEAMNRACQLVEELGVGEVVGGAVDIYPVKREGVKLPFEPDKYNKLLGTDIPAGDMIGYFEKIDLGYDEATNEILVPSWRQDLLCDADMAEEVARFYGYDKIGTSLPSGESTAGGKSFKLRMEEKAREIAEFCGFSQAMTYSFESPKVFDKLLIPEDSKWRKTVVISNPLGEDYSIMRTLPLNGMLTSLSTNFGRRNKDVRLYEMGNIYLPKQLPLTELPEERMQLTFGMYGDGDFFTMKGVIEELLYQTGLRKKAQYDPHAELPFLHPGRKAAIVYDGAVIGYLGEVHPTVAANYAIKERVYIAVIDMPEIVSRASFDYKYEGITNFPVSSRDLSMVVPKNILVGDIEKVFEENGGKYLENYELFDVYEGEQIEKGFKSVAYSLKFRGKDKNLEESDITGAMDKILSGLKNIGIQLRG
;
A
#
# COMPACT_ATOMS: atom_id res chain seq x y z
N MET A 1 11.00 4.73 -10.26
CA MET A 1 12.02 4.63 -11.33
C MET A 1 13.11 5.62 -11.02
N ASN A 2 14.36 5.15 -10.99
CA ASN A 2 15.52 6.03 -10.79
C ASN A 2 15.99 6.56 -12.14
N THR A 3 16.38 7.83 -12.20
CA THR A 3 16.82 8.44 -13.47
C THR A 3 17.97 9.41 -13.21
N SER A 4 19.02 9.31 -14.02
CA SER A 4 20.16 10.23 -14.02
C SER A 4 19.75 11.62 -14.50
N LEU A 5 19.92 12.65 -13.70
CA LEU A 5 19.67 14.03 -14.11
C LEU A 5 20.67 14.47 -15.19
N LYS A 6 21.90 13.98 -15.13
CA LYS A 6 22.94 14.22 -16.14
C LYS A 6 22.53 13.64 -17.51
N TRP A 7 21.89 12.46 -17.52
CA TRP A 7 21.36 11.88 -18.75
C TRP A 7 20.16 12.68 -19.29
N ILE A 8 19.24 13.10 -18.43
CA ILE A 8 18.13 13.99 -18.83
C ILE A 8 18.66 15.29 -19.43
N LYS A 9 19.64 15.95 -18.79
CA LYS A 9 20.28 17.18 -19.31
C LYS A 9 20.95 16.98 -20.67
N ALA A 10 21.46 15.79 -20.96
CA ALA A 10 22.02 15.48 -22.29
C ALA A 10 20.95 15.42 -23.40
N LEU A 11 19.69 15.11 -23.03
CA LEU A 11 18.54 15.04 -23.95
C LEU A 11 17.72 16.34 -23.97
N VAL A 12 17.97 17.26 -23.02
CA VAL A 12 17.27 18.54 -22.91
C VAL A 12 18.31 19.65 -22.81
N PRO A 13 18.87 20.06 -23.93
CA PRO A 13 19.87 21.12 -23.96
C PRO A 13 19.36 22.43 -23.34
N GLY A 14 20.19 23.05 -22.50
CA GLY A 14 19.83 24.28 -21.80
C GLY A 14 18.93 24.07 -20.57
N LEU A 15 18.79 22.85 -20.09
CA LEU A 15 18.21 22.55 -18.78
C LEU A 15 19.28 22.84 -17.69
N ASP A 16 19.36 24.11 -17.31
CA ASP A 16 20.38 24.62 -16.37
C ASP A 16 19.69 25.01 -15.06
N CYS A 17 19.34 24.01 -14.27
CA CYS A 17 18.69 24.16 -12.96
C CYS A 17 19.33 23.25 -11.92
N GLY A 18 19.18 23.61 -10.64
CA GLY A 18 19.56 22.76 -9.52
C GLY A 18 18.62 21.56 -9.37
N VAL A 19 19.07 20.51 -8.69
CA VAL A 19 18.26 19.29 -8.53
C VAL A 19 16.95 19.56 -7.79
N GLN A 20 16.94 20.40 -6.77
CA GLN A 20 15.72 20.73 -6.03
C GLN A 20 14.69 21.46 -6.90
N GLU A 21 15.13 22.46 -7.67
CA GLU A 21 14.27 23.17 -8.63
C GLU A 21 13.69 22.22 -9.69
N TYR A 22 14.51 21.30 -10.16
CA TYR A 22 14.08 20.25 -11.08
C TYR A 22 12.98 19.38 -10.49
N VAL A 23 13.19 18.85 -9.31
CA VAL A 23 12.25 17.96 -8.59
C VAL A 23 10.92 18.65 -8.30
N ASP A 24 10.95 19.90 -7.83
CA ASP A 24 9.76 20.68 -7.54
C ASP A 24 8.94 20.95 -8.80
N ALA A 25 9.61 21.35 -9.89
CA ALA A 25 8.96 21.64 -11.17
C ALA A 25 8.34 20.38 -11.80
N MET A 26 9.05 19.25 -11.81
CA MET A 26 8.55 17.98 -12.34
C MET A 26 7.34 17.46 -11.54
N THR A 27 7.38 17.57 -10.22
CA THR A 27 6.25 17.18 -9.36
C THR A 27 5.04 18.08 -9.64
N LEU A 28 5.20 19.38 -9.76
CA LEU A 28 4.11 20.32 -10.04
C LEU A 28 3.51 20.13 -11.44
N SER A 29 4.29 19.68 -12.41
CA SER A 29 3.81 19.38 -13.76
C SER A 29 3.25 17.97 -13.95
N GLY A 30 3.08 17.19 -12.86
CA GLY A 30 2.42 15.89 -12.86
C GLY A 30 3.34 14.67 -12.87
N SER A 31 4.66 14.86 -12.98
CA SER A 31 5.66 13.79 -12.87
C SER A 31 6.18 13.71 -11.44
N LYS A 32 5.45 13.04 -10.55
CA LYS A 32 5.75 13.01 -9.11
C LYS A 32 7.12 12.43 -8.82
N VAL A 33 7.93 13.19 -8.09
CA VAL A 33 9.22 12.77 -7.55
C VAL A 33 9.06 12.38 -6.08
N GLU A 34 9.54 11.19 -5.69
CA GLU A 34 9.58 10.72 -4.30
C GLU A 34 10.81 11.21 -3.55
N GLY A 35 11.93 11.37 -4.25
CA GLY A 35 13.18 11.82 -3.68
C GLY A 35 14.30 11.94 -4.70
N TYR A 36 15.46 12.37 -4.23
CA TYR A 36 16.67 12.37 -5.04
C TYR A 36 17.90 12.11 -4.17
N GLU A 37 18.95 11.57 -4.79
CA GLU A 37 20.27 11.41 -4.20
C GLU A 37 21.30 12.14 -5.06
N GLN A 38 22.06 13.08 -4.47
CA GLN A 38 23.25 13.63 -5.08
C GLN A 38 24.44 12.76 -4.72
N LEU A 39 25.01 12.07 -5.71
CA LEU A 39 26.05 11.07 -5.49
C LEU A 39 27.34 11.66 -4.92
N ASP A 40 27.60 12.94 -5.19
CA ASP A 40 28.77 13.70 -4.75
C ASP A 40 28.51 14.57 -3.50
N ALA A 41 27.33 14.54 -2.89
CA ALA A 41 26.96 15.45 -1.79
C ALA A 41 27.96 15.48 -0.62
N ASP A 42 28.54 14.34 -0.32
CA ASP A 42 29.48 14.12 0.79
C ASP A 42 30.94 14.00 0.33
N LEU A 43 31.24 14.30 -0.95
CA LEU A 43 32.55 14.19 -1.57
C LEU A 43 33.13 15.59 -1.85
N ASP A 44 34.37 15.82 -1.46
CA ASP A 44 35.05 17.12 -1.72
C ASP A 44 36.55 16.95 -1.89
N LYS A 45 37.12 17.65 -2.84
CA LYS A 45 38.57 17.69 -3.13
C LYS A 45 39.18 16.30 -3.35
N ILE A 46 38.58 15.50 -4.19
CA ILE A 46 39.05 14.16 -4.55
C ILE A 46 39.59 14.22 -5.98
N VAL A 47 40.88 13.90 -6.16
CA VAL A 47 41.55 13.95 -7.44
C VAL A 47 42.16 12.60 -7.84
N VAL A 48 42.43 12.40 -9.10
CA VAL A 48 43.22 11.25 -9.58
C VAL A 48 44.68 11.47 -9.18
N GLY A 49 45.23 10.64 -8.34
CA GLY A 49 46.64 10.66 -7.94
C GLY A 49 47.38 9.46 -8.48
N GLN A 50 48.68 9.64 -8.82
CA GLN A 50 49.58 8.58 -9.23
C GLN A 50 50.65 8.30 -8.18
N VAL A 51 50.76 7.08 -7.73
CA VAL A 51 51.77 6.62 -6.80
C VAL A 51 53.11 6.56 -7.54
N THR A 52 54.07 7.42 -7.18
CA THR A 52 55.40 7.53 -7.85
C THR A 52 56.47 6.80 -7.14
N LYS A 53 56.34 6.58 -5.81
CA LYS A 53 57.32 5.86 -4.97
C LYS A 53 56.64 5.27 -3.76
N ILE A 54 57.11 4.10 -3.31
CA ILE A 54 56.63 3.41 -2.11
C ILE A 54 57.83 3.07 -1.21
N GLU A 55 57.71 3.45 0.06
CA GLU A 55 58.68 3.10 1.10
C GLU A 55 58.04 2.37 2.27
N LYS A 56 58.80 1.52 2.98
CA LYS A 56 58.28 0.85 4.18
C LYS A 56 58.15 1.84 5.31
N HIS A 57 57.10 1.68 6.11
CA HIS A 57 56.91 2.47 7.31
C HIS A 57 57.90 2.03 8.38
N PRO A 58 58.62 2.97 9.08
CA PRO A 58 59.65 2.61 10.06
C PRO A 58 59.12 1.85 11.27
N ASP A 59 57.91 2.13 11.73
CA ASP A 59 57.35 1.64 12.98
C ASP A 59 56.06 0.81 12.80
N ALA A 60 55.75 0.33 11.57
CA ALA A 60 54.50 -0.43 11.30
C ALA A 60 54.66 -1.38 10.09
N ASP A 61 54.53 -2.68 10.35
CA ASP A 61 54.72 -3.74 9.33
C ASP A 61 53.65 -3.71 8.23
N LYS A 62 52.44 -3.19 8.51
CA LYS A 62 51.30 -3.17 7.60
C LYS A 62 51.09 -1.82 6.90
N LEU A 63 51.92 -0.83 7.19
CA LEU A 63 51.81 0.50 6.56
C LEU A 63 52.98 0.72 5.59
N VAL A 64 52.66 1.47 4.55
CA VAL A 64 53.62 1.97 3.57
C VAL A 64 53.50 3.47 3.41
N ILE A 65 54.59 4.14 3.10
CA ILE A 65 54.67 5.56 2.82
C ILE A 65 54.71 5.72 1.29
N CYS A 66 53.75 6.39 0.72
CA CYS A 66 53.63 6.63 -0.71
C CYS A 66 53.91 8.09 -1.03
N GLN A 67 54.67 8.32 -2.08
CA GLN A 67 54.76 9.62 -2.74
C GLN A 67 53.74 9.61 -3.89
N VAL A 68 52.76 10.50 -3.83
CA VAL A 68 51.63 10.51 -4.77
C VAL A 68 51.58 11.82 -5.50
N ASN A 69 51.74 11.78 -6.81
CA ASN A 69 51.58 12.94 -7.71
C ASN A 69 50.10 13.21 -7.89
N VAL A 70 49.62 14.39 -7.49
CA VAL A 70 48.23 14.84 -7.62
C VAL A 70 48.06 15.93 -8.68
N GLY A 71 49.00 16.01 -9.63
CA GLY A 71 49.02 16.98 -10.74
C GLY A 71 49.69 18.28 -10.36
N SER A 72 49.24 18.98 -9.35
CA SER A 72 49.83 20.25 -8.88
C SER A 72 51.07 20.09 -8.00
N GLU A 73 51.17 18.98 -7.28
CA GLU A 73 52.23 18.68 -6.33
C GLU A 73 52.36 17.17 -6.07
N THR A 74 53.41 16.79 -5.35
CA THR A 74 53.56 15.41 -4.85
C THR A 74 53.32 15.39 -3.35
N LEU A 75 52.39 14.58 -2.91
CA LEU A 75 52.02 14.43 -1.51
C LEU A 75 52.54 13.13 -0.91
N GLN A 76 52.97 13.23 0.36
CA GLN A 76 53.27 12.03 1.14
C GLN A 76 51.97 11.52 1.80
N ILE A 77 51.60 10.29 1.49
CA ILE A 77 50.40 9.63 2.03
C ILE A 77 50.80 8.26 2.61
N VAL A 78 50.36 7.99 3.82
CA VAL A 78 50.58 6.70 4.49
C VAL A 78 49.34 5.87 4.34
N THR A 79 49.46 4.63 3.86
CA THR A 79 48.32 3.70 3.67
C THR A 79 48.64 2.32 4.16
N GLY A 80 47.61 1.57 4.55
CA GLY A 80 47.62 0.15 4.84
C GLY A 80 47.02 -0.73 3.75
N ALA A 81 46.71 -0.17 2.61
CA ALA A 81 46.06 -0.90 1.52
C ALA A 81 47.02 -1.93 0.90
N PRO A 82 46.58 -3.19 0.75
CA PRO A 82 47.46 -4.30 0.34
C PRO A 82 47.74 -4.27 -1.18
N ASN A 83 46.97 -3.54 -1.95
CA ASN A 83 47.02 -3.53 -3.42
C ASN A 83 47.72 -2.30 -4.01
N VAL A 84 48.39 -1.46 -3.20
CA VAL A 84 49.14 -0.31 -3.68
C VAL A 84 50.46 -0.73 -4.34
N PHE A 85 50.77 -0.14 -5.51
CA PHE A 85 52.03 -0.35 -6.23
C PHE A 85 52.48 0.94 -6.91
N GLU A 86 53.77 1.01 -7.23
CA GLU A 86 54.35 2.16 -7.96
C GLU A 86 53.79 2.22 -9.39
N GLY A 87 53.29 3.39 -9.75
CA GLY A 87 52.60 3.60 -11.01
C GLY A 87 51.06 3.57 -10.90
N ALA A 88 50.50 3.01 -9.80
CA ALA A 88 49.05 2.94 -9.59
C ALA A 88 48.41 4.33 -9.62
N LYS A 89 47.31 4.46 -10.34
CA LYS A 89 46.45 5.65 -10.31
C LYS A 89 45.27 5.35 -9.40
N VAL A 90 45.01 6.24 -8.43
CA VAL A 90 44.04 6.02 -7.34
C VAL A 90 43.26 7.31 -7.02
N PRO A 91 42.05 7.22 -6.45
CA PRO A 91 41.38 8.40 -5.91
C PRO A 91 42.10 8.90 -4.66
N VAL A 92 42.39 10.20 -4.62
CA VAL A 92 43.09 10.85 -3.51
C VAL A 92 42.27 12.00 -2.98
N VAL A 93 41.83 11.93 -1.74
CA VAL A 93 41.22 13.08 -1.06
C VAL A 93 42.33 13.96 -0.48
N LEU A 94 42.30 15.24 -0.86
CA LEU A 94 43.28 16.23 -0.41
C LEU A 94 42.98 16.72 1.03
N ASP A 95 43.93 17.42 1.64
CA ASP A 95 43.74 18.04 2.95
C ASP A 95 42.52 18.98 2.97
N GLY A 96 41.65 18.77 3.97
CA GLY A 96 40.40 19.48 4.16
C GLY A 96 39.25 18.97 3.31
N GLY A 97 39.47 18.01 2.42
CA GLY A 97 38.42 17.34 1.62
C GLY A 97 37.58 16.36 2.43
N ARG A 98 36.61 15.71 1.77
CA ARG A 98 35.66 14.79 2.39
C ARG A 98 35.50 13.50 1.58
N VAL A 99 35.24 12.42 2.28
CA VAL A 99 34.78 11.12 1.74
C VAL A 99 33.41 10.78 2.31
N ALA A 100 32.61 10.01 1.61
CA ALA A 100 31.21 9.70 1.98
C ALA A 100 31.10 8.83 3.24
N GLY A 101 32.09 7.97 3.50
CA GLY A 101 32.00 7.08 4.64
C GLY A 101 33.29 6.34 4.97
N GLY A 102 33.18 5.30 5.75
CA GLY A 102 34.27 4.42 6.12
C GLY A 102 34.54 3.34 5.08
N HIS A 103 35.69 2.67 5.24
CA HIS A 103 36.09 1.54 4.40
C HIS A 103 35.12 0.34 4.45
N ASP A 104 34.29 0.25 5.47
CA ASP A 104 33.23 -0.76 5.62
C ASP A 104 31.96 -0.44 4.81
N GLY A 105 31.97 0.64 4.04
CA GLY A 105 30.80 1.10 3.27
C GLY A 105 29.75 1.85 4.07
N THR A 106 29.98 2.08 5.37
CA THR A 106 29.02 2.83 6.21
C THR A 106 29.10 4.31 5.86
N LYS A 107 28.06 4.85 5.20
CA LYS A 107 27.94 6.27 4.87
C LYS A 107 27.80 7.11 6.16
N THR A 108 28.48 8.24 6.21
CA THR A 108 28.38 9.22 7.31
C THR A 108 27.71 10.49 6.78
N PRO A 109 26.55 10.89 7.32
CA PRO A 109 25.90 12.14 6.89
C PRO A 109 26.83 13.35 7.02
N GLY A 110 26.99 14.12 5.93
CA GLY A 110 27.92 15.25 5.83
C GLY A 110 29.38 14.85 5.57
N GLY A 111 29.64 13.57 5.34
CA GLY A 111 30.93 13.00 5.00
C GLY A 111 31.97 13.04 6.13
N ILE A 112 33.04 12.30 5.94
CA ILE A 112 34.20 12.28 6.87
C ILE A 112 35.24 13.25 6.34
N LYS A 113 35.58 14.29 7.12
CA LYS A 113 36.57 15.27 6.75
C LYS A 113 37.99 14.75 6.95
N ILE A 114 38.77 14.68 5.89
CA ILE A 114 40.19 14.27 5.92
C ILE A 114 41.06 15.47 6.19
N LYS A 115 42.01 15.35 7.09
CA LYS A 115 42.96 16.38 7.45
C LYS A 115 44.36 15.81 7.44
N LYS A 116 45.34 16.68 7.10
CA LYS A 116 46.77 16.38 7.29
C LYS A 116 47.01 15.94 8.74
N GLY A 117 47.69 14.83 8.90
CA GLY A 117 47.91 14.21 10.22
C GLY A 117 49.17 13.36 10.27
N LYS A 118 49.34 12.64 11.36
CA LYS A 118 50.44 11.68 11.53
C LYS A 118 49.85 10.30 11.78
N LEU A 119 50.28 9.32 10.98
CA LEU A 119 49.99 7.91 11.18
C LEU A 119 51.26 7.23 11.77
N ARG A 120 51.15 6.79 13.02
CA ARG A 120 52.28 6.23 13.78
C ARG A 120 53.58 7.06 13.64
N GLY A 121 53.44 8.41 13.78
CA GLY A 121 54.58 9.33 13.76
C GLY A 121 54.97 9.88 12.38
N VAL A 122 54.56 9.24 11.28
CA VAL A 122 54.81 9.67 9.90
C VAL A 122 53.68 10.57 9.38
N GLU A 123 54.05 11.71 8.76
CA GLU A 123 53.08 12.67 8.18
C GLU A 123 52.35 12.05 6.98
N SER A 124 51.03 12.26 6.94
CA SER A 124 50.17 11.93 5.82
C SER A 124 49.38 13.17 5.43
N SER A 125 49.47 13.60 4.17
CA SER A 125 48.88 14.84 3.66
C SER A 125 47.69 14.57 2.72
N GLY A 126 46.72 13.75 3.17
CA GLY A 126 45.59 13.25 2.44
C GLY A 126 45.34 11.76 2.65
N MET A 127 44.44 11.19 1.89
CA MET A 127 44.10 9.78 1.97
C MET A 127 43.81 9.24 0.56
N MET A 128 44.32 8.05 0.23
CA MET A 128 43.94 7.27 -0.94
C MET A 128 42.69 6.48 -0.59
N CYS A 129 41.73 6.35 -1.50
CA CYS A 129 40.39 5.84 -1.19
C CYS A 129 40.07 4.52 -1.88
N SER A 130 39.26 3.70 -1.20
CA SER A 130 38.48 2.61 -1.79
C SER A 130 37.20 3.15 -2.43
N ILE A 131 36.47 2.31 -3.15
CA ILE A 131 35.20 2.69 -3.76
C ILE A 131 34.10 2.88 -2.70
N GLU A 132 34.16 2.17 -1.60
CA GLU A 132 33.25 2.26 -0.46
C GLU A 132 33.37 3.61 0.25
N GLU A 133 34.59 4.11 0.43
CA GLU A 133 34.85 5.44 0.99
C GLU A 133 34.31 6.58 0.11
N LEU A 134 34.18 6.31 -1.20
CA LEU A 134 33.54 7.23 -2.17
C LEU A 134 32.02 7.08 -2.23
N GLY A 135 31.41 6.30 -1.35
CA GLY A 135 29.96 6.16 -1.21
C GLY A 135 29.31 5.19 -2.21
N SER A 136 30.12 4.43 -2.96
CA SER A 136 29.63 3.40 -3.87
C SER A 136 30.00 1.99 -3.35
N ASN A 137 29.90 0.97 -4.18
CA ASN A 137 30.15 -0.41 -3.78
C ASN A 137 30.67 -1.27 -4.95
N ARG A 138 31.11 -2.48 -4.64
CA ARG A 138 31.64 -3.44 -5.62
C ARG A 138 30.59 -4.03 -6.55
N GLU A 139 29.32 -3.94 -6.21
CA GLU A 139 28.25 -4.36 -7.12
C GLU A 139 28.20 -3.40 -8.32
N MET A 140 28.30 -2.09 -8.07
CA MET A 140 28.31 -1.07 -9.12
C MET A 140 29.68 -0.90 -9.80
N PHE A 141 30.75 -1.27 -9.10
CA PHE A 141 32.14 -1.22 -9.60
C PHE A 141 32.78 -2.59 -9.47
N PRO A 142 32.51 -3.54 -10.40
CA PRO A 142 32.96 -4.92 -10.28
C PRO A 142 34.49 -5.11 -10.23
N ASP A 143 35.23 -4.16 -10.81
CA ASP A 143 36.69 -4.15 -10.82
C ASP A 143 37.30 -3.66 -9.48
N ALA A 144 36.48 -3.14 -8.56
CA ALA A 144 36.96 -2.73 -7.25
C ALA A 144 37.36 -3.93 -6.40
N PRO A 145 38.53 -3.90 -5.75
CA PRO A 145 39.00 -4.99 -4.91
C PRO A 145 38.18 -5.15 -3.64
N GLU A 146 38.15 -6.35 -3.07
CA GLU A 146 37.45 -6.61 -1.81
C GLU A 146 38.06 -5.84 -0.61
N ASN A 147 39.37 -5.69 -0.61
CA ASN A 147 40.10 -4.91 0.39
C ASN A 147 41.18 -4.12 -0.32
N GLY A 148 41.12 -2.79 -0.25
CA GLY A 148 42.17 -1.96 -0.81
C GLY A 148 41.65 -0.72 -1.53
N LEU A 149 42.54 -0.08 -2.27
CA LEU A 149 42.27 1.13 -3.02
C LEU A 149 41.57 0.80 -4.34
N TYR A 150 40.71 1.70 -4.79
CA TYR A 150 40.24 1.64 -6.18
C TYR A 150 41.40 2.04 -7.11
N ILE A 151 41.68 1.21 -8.12
CA ILE A 151 42.75 1.43 -9.08
C ILE A 151 42.12 1.87 -10.39
N PHE A 152 42.47 3.09 -10.87
CA PHE A 152 42.05 3.57 -12.17
C PHE A 152 42.82 2.94 -13.32
N ASP A 153 42.26 3.00 -14.52
CA ASP A 153 42.95 2.67 -15.75
C ASP A 153 44.20 3.50 -15.98
N GLU A 154 45.13 3.01 -16.80
CA GLU A 154 46.39 3.66 -17.08
C GLU A 154 46.26 5.03 -17.74
N ASP A 155 45.15 5.29 -18.45
CA ASP A 155 44.87 6.56 -19.15
C ASP A 155 44.22 7.61 -18.24
N ALA A 156 43.84 7.28 -17.00
CA ALA A 156 43.21 8.21 -16.07
C ALA A 156 44.06 9.49 -15.91
N PRO A 157 43.47 10.72 -16.06
CA PRO A 157 44.24 11.97 -16.08
C PRO A 157 44.61 12.42 -14.66
N VAL A 158 45.88 12.37 -14.33
CA VAL A 158 46.42 12.74 -13.00
C VAL A 158 46.13 14.21 -12.70
N GLY A 159 45.59 14.51 -11.54
CA GLY A 159 45.23 15.84 -11.07
C GLY A 159 43.79 16.27 -11.38
N GLU A 160 43.09 15.55 -12.25
CA GLU A 160 41.67 15.79 -12.55
C GLU A 160 40.74 15.31 -11.44
N ASN A 161 39.48 15.80 -11.46
CA ASN A 161 38.45 15.43 -10.48
C ASN A 161 38.11 13.95 -10.58
N ALA A 162 38.47 13.17 -9.56
CA ALA A 162 38.21 11.73 -9.52
C ALA A 162 36.72 11.38 -9.41
N VAL A 163 35.91 12.24 -8.77
CA VAL A 163 34.46 12.04 -8.62
C VAL A 163 33.80 12.11 -9.99
N ALA A 164 34.11 13.14 -10.78
CA ALA A 164 33.63 13.28 -12.15
C ALA A 164 34.18 12.17 -13.07
N TYR A 165 35.44 11.75 -12.88
CA TYR A 165 36.01 10.65 -13.65
C TYR A 165 35.36 9.30 -13.40
N LEU A 166 34.78 9.10 -12.20
CA LEU A 166 34.01 7.91 -11.84
C LEU A 166 32.54 8.01 -12.22
N GLY A 167 32.07 9.19 -12.68
CA GLY A 167 30.66 9.46 -12.98
C GLY A 167 29.80 9.57 -11.71
N LEU A 168 30.42 9.92 -10.57
CA LEU A 168 29.69 10.16 -9.32
C LEU A 168 29.22 11.62 -9.17
N ASP A 169 29.49 12.49 -10.16
CA ASP A 169 29.03 13.89 -10.23
C ASP A 169 27.62 14.02 -10.81
N ASP A 170 26.71 13.16 -10.38
CA ASP A 170 25.33 13.09 -10.86
C ASP A 170 24.32 13.16 -9.71
N SER A 171 23.08 13.47 -10.06
CA SER A 171 21.94 13.36 -9.16
C SER A 171 20.97 12.31 -9.71
N VAL A 172 20.64 11.35 -8.89
CA VAL A 172 19.66 10.31 -9.21
C VAL A 172 18.31 10.75 -8.66
N VAL A 173 17.32 10.88 -9.54
CA VAL A 173 15.96 11.31 -9.20
C VAL A 173 15.03 10.10 -9.20
N GLU A 174 14.33 9.86 -8.11
CA GLU A 174 13.37 8.76 -7.96
C GLU A 174 11.95 9.23 -8.26
N TYR A 175 11.36 8.67 -9.32
CA TYR A 175 9.99 8.96 -9.75
C TYR A 175 9.01 7.88 -9.30
N GLU A 176 7.83 8.31 -8.83
CA GLU A 176 6.65 7.48 -8.72
C GLU A 176 5.83 7.57 -10.02
N ILE A 177 6.11 6.70 -10.97
CA ILE A 177 5.38 6.66 -12.24
C ILE A 177 4.08 5.88 -12.07
N THR A 178 2.97 6.53 -12.33
CA THR A 178 1.64 5.91 -12.31
C THR A 178 1.44 4.98 -13.52
N SER A 179 0.59 3.97 -13.38
CA SER A 179 0.43 2.92 -14.39
C SER A 179 -0.20 3.40 -15.71
N ASN A 180 -0.79 4.59 -15.75
CA ASN A 180 -1.31 5.21 -16.96
C ASN A 180 -0.21 5.90 -17.81
N ARG A 181 0.90 6.30 -17.19
CA ARG A 181 2.02 6.98 -17.86
C ARG A 181 3.12 5.99 -18.25
N VAL A 182 2.77 5.04 -19.12
CA VAL A 182 3.69 4.00 -19.62
C VAL A 182 4.89 4.60 -20.34
N ASP A 183 4.73 5.70 -21.06
CA ASP A 183 5.75 6.47 -21.72
C ASP A 183 6.87 6.95 -20.79
N CYS A 184 6.54 7.30 -19.55
CA CYS A 184 7.46 7.78 -18.54
C CYS A 184 8.28 6.68 -17.84
N PHE A 185 8.03 5.38 -18.13
CA PHE A 185 8.94 4.30 -17.71
C PHE A 185 10.22 4.23 -18.56
N SER A 186 10.64 5.36 -19.15
CA SER A 186 11.84 5.51 -19.98
C SER A 186 12.50 6.86 -19.73
N VAL A 187 13.82 6.92 -19.97
CA VAL A 187 14.57 8.19 -19.90
C VAL A 187 14.05 9.16 -20.95
N LEU A 188 13.73 8.69 -22.15
CA LEU A 188 13.18 9.54 -23.22
C LEU A 188 11.83 10.14 -22.83
N GLY A 189 10.95 9.37 -22.20
CA GLY A 189 9.67 9.88 -21.72
C GLY A 189 9.82 10.94 -20.63
N ILE A 190 10.68 10.70 -19.64
CA ILE A 190 10.98 11.69 -18.58
C ILE A 190 11.68 12.93 -19.18
N ALA A 191 12.57 12.76 -20.14
CA ALA A 191 13.24 13.90 -20.80
C ALA A 191 12.26 14.76 -21.61
N ARG A 192 11.27 14.15 -22.29
CA ARG A 192 10.18 14.87 -22.97
C ARG A 192 9.36 15.68 -21.98
N GLU A 193 8.97 15.07 -20.86
CA GLU A 193 8.26 15.76 -19.78
C GLU A 193 9.08 16.92 -19.19
N ALA A 194 10.36 16.69 -18.95
CA ALA A 194 11.26 17.74 -18.47
C ALA A 194 11.40 18.89 -19.47
N ALA A 195 11.55 18.59 -20.76
CA ALA A 195 11.61 19.60 -21.81
C ALA A 195 10.33 20.45 -21.85
N ALA A 196 9.17 19.81 -21.78
CA ALA A 196 7.87 20.50 -21.74
C ALA A 196 7.73 21.38 -20.48
N THR A 197 8.10 20.85 -19.31
CA THR A 197 8.02 21.53 -18.01
C THR A 197 8.92 22.76 -17.95
N PHE A 198 10.15 22.66 -18.45
CA PHE A 198 11.13 23.75 -18.42
C PHE A 198 11.13 24.61 -19.69
N HIS A 199 10.18 24.38 -20.61
CA HIS A 199 10.09 25.10 -21.88
C HIS A 199 11.39 25.05 -22.68
N LYS A 200 12.00 23.88 -22.74
CA LYS A 200 13.24 23.61 -23.50
C LYS A 200 12.94 22.68 -24.68
N GLU A 201 13.92 22.52 -25.54
CA GLU A 201 13.86 21.59 -26.65
C GLU A 201 14.17 20.18 -26.17
N PHE A 202 13.39 19.18 -26.63
CA PHE A 202 13.71 17.78 -26.45
C PHE A 202 14.47 17.26 -27.66
N VAL A 203 15.66 16.73 -27.42
CA VAL A 203 16.57 16.25 -28.50
C VAL A 203 16.83 14.75 -28.28
N PRO A 204 15.94 13.87 -28.78
CA PRO A 204 16.16 12.43 -28.69
C PRO A 204 17.32 11.98 -29.59
N PRO A 205 17.91 10.80 -29.36
CA PRO A 205 18.95 10.29 -30.24
C PRO A 205 18.40 10.04 -31.66
N VAL A 206 19.18 10.37 -32.65
CA VAL A 206 18.84 10.07 -34.05
C VAL A 206 19.15 8.60 -34.31
N VAL A 207 18.11 7.79 -34.53
CA VAL A 207 18.25 6.38 -34.81
C VAL A 207 18.34 6.15 -36.33
N THR A 208 19.37 5.46 -36.73
CA THR A 208 19.59 5.10 -38.14
C THR A 208 19.48 3.57 -38.31
N GLU A 209 18.89 3.16 -39.41
CA GLU A 209 18.92 1.74 -39.76
C GLU A 209 20.34 1.34 -40.13
N THR A 210 20.79 0.24 -39.53
CA THR A 210 22.12 -0.33 -39.74
C THR A 210 21.97 -1.73 -40.36
N GLY A 211 23.07 -2.29 -40.83
CA GLY A 211 23.13 -3.66 -41.33
C GLY A 211 23.91 -3.81 -42.60
N ASN A 212 24.50 -4.99 -42.79
CA ASN A 212 25.26 -5.36 -43.98
C ASN A 212 24.34 -5.78 -45.15
N ASN A 213 24.90 -6.38 -46.21
CA ASN A 213 24.13 -6.81 -47.41
C ASN A 213 23.49 -8.20 -47.28
N GLU A 214 23.60 -8.87 -46.15
CA GLU A 214 22.98 -10.17 -45.94
C GLU A 214 21.53 -10.02 -45.51
N ASP A 215 20.71 -11.07 -45.63
CA ASP A 215 19.28 -11.03 -45.21
C ASP A 215 19.07 -11.79 -43.90
N VAL A 216 18.47 -11.17 -42.92
CA VAL A 216 18.09 -11.80 -41.62
C VAL A 216 17.28 -13.08 -41.81
N ASN A 217 16.48 -13.19 -42.89
CA ASN A 217 15.66 -14.37 -43.18
C ASN A 217 16.49 -15.62 -43.55
N ASP A 218 17.76 -15.45 -43.90
CA ASP A 218 18.68 -16.58 -44.10
C ASP A 218 19.16 -17.18 -42.76
N TYR A 219 19.04 -16.46 -41.69
CA TYR A 219 19.51 -16.84 -40.37
C TYR A 219 18.40 -17.35 -39.43
N ILE A 220 17.21 -16.77 -39.49
CA ILE A 220 16.14 -17.08 -38.53
C ILE A 220 14.76 -16.94 -39.20
N LYS A 221 13.83 -17.77 -38.77
CA LYS A 221 12.39 -17.60 -39.02
C LYS A 221 11.66 -17.37 -37.74
N VAL A 222 10.61 -16.58 -37.79
CA VAL A 222 9.79 -16.30 -36.59
C VAL A 222 8.33 -16.52 -36.90
N SER A 223 7.61 -17.14 -35.97
CA SER A 223 6.17 -17.30 -36.04
C SER A 223 5.51 -16.98 -34.69
N VAL A 224 4.49 -16.16 -34.72
CA VAL A 224 3.68 -15.84 -33.55
C VAL A 224 2.35 -16.54 -33.65
N LYS A 225 2.14 -17.60 -32.86
CA LYS A 225 0.90 -18.42 -32.87
C LYS A 225 -0.20 -17.76 -32.02
N ASP A 226 0.17 -17.18 -30.89
CA ASP A 226 -0.76 -16.57 -29.95
C ASP A 226 -0.67 -15.02 -30.05
N GLN A 227 -1.21 -14.48 -31.14
CA GLN A 227 -1.18 -13.05 -31.46
C GLN A 227 -2.00 -12.19 -30.49
N ASP A 228 -2.93 -12.77 -29.75
CA ASP A 228 -3.66 -12.11 -28.68
C ASP A 228 -2.78 -11.76 -27.48
N LEU A 229 -1.67 -12.48 -27.27
CA LEU A 229 -0.72 -12.27 -26.19
C LEU A 229 0.60 -11.61 -26.63
N CYS A 230 0.88 -11.61 -27.94
CA CYS A 230 2.04 -10.95 -28.52
C CYS A 230 1.61 -10.11 -29.73
N SER A 231 1.47 -8.81 -29.52
CA SER A 231 0.99 -7.87 -30.54
C SER A 231 2.04 -7.53 -31.60
N ARG A 232 3.31 -7.56 -31.22
CA ARG A 232 4.46 -7.38 -32.14
C ARG A 232 5.65 -8.18 -31.66
N TYR A 233 6.37 -8.76 -32.60
CA TYR A 233 7.65 -9.43 -32.36
C TYR A 233 8.65 -8.98 -33.39
N THR A 234 9.77 -8.40 -32.96
CA THR A 234 10.85 -7.98 -33.84
C THR A 234 12.13 -8.73 -33.48
N ALA A 235 12.92 -9.06 -34.50
CA ALA A 235 14.22 -9.72 -34.31
C ALA A 235 15.24 -9.25 -35.32
N ARG A 236 16.50 -9.15 -34.89
CA ARG A 236 17.66 -8.88 -35.73
C ARG A 236 18.83 -9.75 -35.32
N VAL A 237 19.72 -10.03 -36.28
CA VAL A 237 20.90 -10.89 -36.07
C VAL A 237 22.16 -10.03 -36.03
N VAL A 238 23.03 -10.31 -35.08
CA VAL A 238 24.38 -9.74 -34.98
C VAL A 238 25.39 -10.87 -35.01
N LYS A 239 26.40 -10.76 -35.84
CA LYS A 239 27.49 -11.75 -35.97
C LYS A 239 28.85 -11.11 -35.64
N ASN A 240 29.89 -11.98 -35.57
CA ASN A 240 31.27 -11.59 -35.28
C ASN A 240 31.40 -10.80 -33.96
N ILE A 241 30.73 -11.28 -32.91
CA ILE A 241 30.62 -10.61 -31.62
C ILE A 241 31.98 -10.51 -30.94
N LYS A 242 32.26 -9.34 -30.37
CA LYS A 242 33.46 -9.03 -29.60
C LYS A 242 33.08 -8.53 -28.23
N PHE A 243 33.29 -9.32 -27.21
CA PHE A 243 33.07 -8.90 -25.83
C PHE A 243 34.15 -7.91 -25.37
N ALA A 244 33.74 -6.84 -24.76
CA ALA A 244 34.58 -5.85 -24.11
C ALA A 244 33.78 -5.18 -22.97
N PRO A 245 34.43 -4.46 -22.03
CA PRO A 245 33.75 -3.55 -21.15
C PRO A 245 32.98 -2.49 -21.94
N SER A 246 31.82 -2.08 -21.45
CA SER A 246 31.07 -0.98 -22.03
C SER A 246 31.82 0.35 -21.88
N PRO A 247 31.61 1.36 -22.77
CA PRO A 247 32.21 2.65 -22.61
C PRO A 247 31.77 3.34 -21.33
N LYS A 248 32.61 4.18 -20.75
CA LYS A 248 32.39 4.86 -19.47
C LYS A 248 31.03 5.53 -19.38
N TRP A 249 30.67 6.31 -20.38
CA TRP A 249 29.40 7.05 -20.39
C TRP A 249 28.18 6.12 -20.27
N MET A 250 28.24 4.91 -20.84
CA MET A 250 27.16 3.91 -20.73
C MET A 250 27.13 3.29 -19.32
N GLN A 251 28.30 2.94 -18.78
CA GLN A 251 28.41 2.42 -17.43
C GLN A 251 27.91 3.42 -16.37
N GLU A 252 28.25 4.73 -16.51
CA GLU A 252 27.80 5.81 -15.62
C GLU A 252 26.27 5.90 -15.61
N ARG A 253 25.65 5.92 -16.80
CA ARG A 253 24.19 5.98 -16.93
C ARG A 253 23.50 4.76 -16.34
N LEU A 254 24.00 3.56 -16.58
CA LEU A 254 23.46 2.32 -16.01
C LEU A 254 23.58 2.32 -14.47
N ARG A 255 24.74 2.68 -13.94
CA ARG A 255 24.95 2.78 -12.49
C ARG A 255 24.00 3.76 -11.81
N ALA A 256 23.75 4.92 -12.42
CA ALA A 256 22.79 5.90 -11.92
C ALA A 256 21.34 5.35 -11.87
N HIS A 257 21.02 4.38 -12.72
CA HIS A 257 19.75 3.63 -12.69
C HIS A 257 19.75 2.42 -11.75
N GLY A 258 20.86 2.16 -11.05
CA GLY A 258 21.00 0.99 -10.16
C GLY A 258 21.29 -0.31 -10.91
N ILE A 259 21.70 -0.22 -12.17
CA ILE A 259 22.01 -1.39 -13.02
C ILE A 259 23.52 -1.61 -13.03
N ARG A 260 23.93 -2.80 -12.63
CA ARG A 260 25.33 -3.23 -12.66
C ARG A 260 25.82 -3.39 -14.11
N PRO A 261 26.87 -2.68 -14.55
CA PRO A 261 27.53 -2.94 -15.83
C PRO A 261 28.16 -4.34 -15.86
N ILE A 262 28.02 -5.06 -16.97
CA ILE A 262 28.54 -6.43 -17.15
C ILE A 262 29.53 -6.47 -18.34
N ASN A 263 29.02 -6.25 -19.55
CA ASN A 263 29.79 -6.18 -20.76
C ASN A 263 29.00 -5.42 -21.83
N ASN A 264 29.69 -5.01 -22.89
CA ASN A 264 29.12 -4.17 -23.94
C ASN A 264 27.81 -4.71 -24.53
N LEU A 265 27.62 -6.03 -24.63
CA LEU A 265 26.43 -6.63 -25.22
C LEU A 265 25.23 -6.58 -24.27
N VAL A 266 25.40 -7.04 -23.03
CA VAL A 266 24.36 -7.01 -22.01
C VAL A 266 23.99 -5.58 -21.64
N ASP A 267 24.98 -4.72 -21.55
CA ASP A 267 24.77 -3.32 -21.19
C ASP A 267 24.03 -2.55 -22.29
N ILE A 268 24.20 -2.88 -23.58
CA ILE A 268 23.40 -2.31 -24.66
C ILE A 268 21.91 -2.64 -24.47
N THR A 269 21.55 -3.89 -24.13
CA THR A 269 20.15 -4.25 -23.94
C THR A 269 19.55 -3.56 -22.72
N ASN A 270 20.30 -3.47 -21.62
CA ASN A 270 19.87 -2.74 -20.42
C ASN A 270 19.78 -1.24 -20.67
N TYR A 271 20.75 -0.67 -21.40
CA TYR A 271 20.76 0.75 -21.73
C TYR A 271 19.53 1.12 -22.59
N VAL A 272 19.22 0.35 -23.62
CA VAL A 272 18.05 0.60 -24.48
C VAL A 272 16.75 0.37 -23.70
N MET A 273 16.70 -0.61 -22.79
CA MET A 273 15.55 -0.80 -21.92
C MET A 273 15.29 0.45 -21.03
N GLU A 274 16.31 1.08 -20.49
CA GLU A 274 16.15 2.31 -19.71
C GLU A 274 15.91 3.55 -20.60
N GLU A 275 16.62 3.65 -21.73
CA GLU A 275 16.47 4.78 -22.66
C GLU A 275 15.05 4.84 -23.25
N TYR A 276 14.53 3.71 -23.76
CA TYR A 276 13.26 3.60 -24.48
C TYR A 276 12.10 3.03 -23.66
N GLY A 277 12.38 2.41 -22.52
CA GLY A 277 11.37 1.66 -21.77
C GLY A 277 10.99 0.29 -22.37
N GLN A 278 11.72 -0.14 -23.43
CA GLN A 278 11.49 -1.37 -24.15
C GLN A 278 12.49 -2.46 -23.73
N PRO A 279 12.06 -3.47 -22.95
CA PRO A 279 12.95 -4.57 -22.63
C PRO A 279 13.34 -5.35 -23.89
N MET A 280 14.59 -5.76 -23.93
CA MET A 280 15.17 -6.55 -25.00
C MET A 280 15.77 -7.85 -24.47
N HIS A 281 15.84 -8.86 -25.30
CA HIS A 281 16.54 -10.09 -25.01
C HIS A 281 17.53 -10.46 -26.12
N ALA A 282 18.57 -11.19 -25.74
CA ALA A 282 19.56 -11.69 -26.69
C ALA A 282 19.71 -13.22 -26.51
N TYR A 283 19.61 -13.95 -27.60
CA TYR A 283 19.82 -15.39 -27.64
C TYR A 283 21.10 -15.74 -28.38
N ASP A 284 21.82 -16.73 -27.91
CA ASP A 284 22.86 -17.37 -28.70
C ASP A 284 22.19 -18.13 -29.88
N LEU A 285 22.37 -17.64 -31.11
CA LEU A 285 21.70 -18.18 -32.31
C LEU A 285 22.07 -19.64 -32.58
N ASP A 286 23.26 -20.07 -32.18
CA ASP A 286 23.71 -21.45 -32.37
C ASP A 286 22.98 -22.45 -31.48
N THR A 287 22.38 -21.99 -30.39
CA THR A 287 21.55 -22.78 -29.46
C THR A 287 20.10 -22.91 -29.90
N ILE A 288 19.66 -22.10 -30.87
CA ILE A 288 18.27 -22.09 -31.38
C ILE A 288 18.12 -23.18 -32.44
N GLU A 289 17.47 -24.28 -32.04
CA GLU A 289 17.28 -25.43 -32.90
C GLU A 289 16.28 -25.14 -34.03
N GLY A 290 16.61 -25.57 -35.23
CA GLY A 290 15.81 -25.37 -36.42
C GLY A 290 15.87 -23.98 -37.01
N LYS A 291 16.66 -23.07 -36.43
CA LYS A 291 16.72 -21.61 -36.79
C LYS A 291 15.32 -21.03 -36.91
N GLU A 292 14.49 -21.30 -35.92
CA GLU A 292 13.12 -20.81 -35.83
C GLU A 292 12.78 -20.39 -34.42
N ILE A 293 12.08 -19.23 -34.28
CA ILE A 293 11.42 -18.81 -33.05
C ILE A 293 9.91 -18.99 -33.22
N ILE A 294 9.29 -19.58 -32.21
CA ILE A 294 7.85 -19.82 -32.14
C ILE A 294 7.34 -19.23 -30.86
N VAL A 295 6.53 -18.17 -30.95
CA VAL A 295 5.86 -17.57 -29.78
C VAL A 295 4.52 -18.28 -29.59
N ARG A 296 4.37 -19.02 -28.48
CA ARG A 296 3.18 -19.82 -28.16
C ARG A 296 2.88 -19.87 -26.66
N ARG A 297 1.67 -20.24 -26.29
CA ARG A 297 1.37 -20.62 -24.92
C ARG A 297 2.12 -21.88 -24.50
N ALA A 298 2.45 -21.98 -23.23
CA ALA A 298 2.97 -23.20 -22.63
C ALA A 298 1.93 -24.35 -22.68
N ALA A 299 2.40 -25.57 -22.63
CA ALA A 299 1.53 -26.72 -22.39
C ALA A 299 1.22 -26.84 -20.88
N ALA A 300 0.09 -27.45 -20.53
CA ALA A 300 -0.26 -27.72 -19.14
C ALA A 300 0.82 -28.57 -18.44
N GLY A 301 1.43 -28.02 -17.38
CA GLY A 301 2.49 -28.69 -16.63
C GLY A 301 3.87 -28.67 -17.31
N GLU A 302 4.06 -27.88 -18.35
CA GLU A 302 5.37 -27.72 -19.03
C GLU A 302 6.40 -27.21 -18.00
N LYS A 303 7.57 -27.82 -17.97
CA LYS A 303 8.68 -27.46 -17.09
C LYS A 303 9.73 -26.68 -17.85
N PHE A 304 10.25 -25.64 -17.24
CA PHE A 304 11.24 -24.77 -17.83
C PHE A 304 12.26 -24.29 -16.80
N VAL A 305 13.55 -24.28 -17.14
CA VAL A 305 14.63 -23.76 -16.30
C VAL A 305 14.98 -22.36 -16.78
N THR A 306 14.77 -21.38 -15.89
CA THR A 306 15.06 -19.97 -16.14
C THR A 306 16.53 -19.63 -15.90
N LEU A 307 17.00 -18.45 -16.35
CA LEU A 307 18.39 -17.98 -16.21
C LEU A 307 18.92 -17.98 -14.77
N ASP A 308 18.03 -17.95 -13.78
CA ASP A 308 18.38 -18.05 -12.35
C ASP A 308 18.60 -19.51 -11.88
N GLY A 309 18.60 -20.48 -12.80
CA GLY A 309 18.79 -21.90 -12.52
C GLY A 309 17.60 -22.60 -11.87
N GLN A 310 16.43 -21.96 -11.78
CA GLN A 310 15.25 -22.50 -11.11
C GLN A 310 14.32 -23.22 -12.10
N GLU A 311 13.94 -24.48 -11.80
CA GLU A 311 12.89 -25.17 -12.54
C GLU A 311 11.51 -24.63 -12.17
N ARG A 312 10.75 -24.20 -13.16
CA ARG A 312 9.41 -23.65 -12.99
C ARG A 312 8.37 -24.51 -13.69
N GLN A 313 7.26 -24.76 -13.03
CA GLN A 313 6.12 -25.46 -13.61
C GLN A 313 5.12 -24.44 -14.16
N LEU A 314 4.78 -24.58 -15.44
CA LEU A 314 3.98 -23.63 -16.18
C LEU A 314 2.59 -24.17 -16.48
N ASP A 315 1.67 -23.28 -16.74
CA ASP A 315 0.32 -23.58 -17.24
C ASP A 315 0.08 -22.93 -18.63
N GLU A 316 -1.01 -23.30 -19.28
CA GLU A 316 -1.40 -22.85 -20.62
C GLU A 316 -1.73 -21.36 -20.74
N ASN A 317 -1.66 -20.60 -19.62
CA ASN A 317 -1.80 -19.14 -19.66
C ASN A 317 -0.46 -18.41 -19.76
N VAL A 318 0.65 -19.11 -19.59
CA VAL A 318 1.99 -18.53 -19.69
C VAL A 318 2.44 -18.51 -21.16
N LEU A 319 2.87 -17.34 -21.63
CA LEU A 319 3.42 -17.19 -22.98
C LEU A 319 4.90 -17.56 -22.99
N MET A 320 5.32 -18.33 -23.98
CA MET A 320 6.66 -18.86 -24.14
C MET A 320 7.28 -18.44 -25.46
N ILE A 321 8.58 -18.23 -25.43
CA ILE A 321 9.43 -18.18 -26.61
C ILE A 321 10.07 -19.58 -26.76
N CYS A 322 9.86 -20.19 -27.92
CA CYS A 322 10.34 -21.52 -28.19
C CYS A 322 11.16 -21.53 -29.48
N ASP A 323 12.07 -22.48 -29.62
CA ASP A 323 12.63 -22.89 -30.91
C ASP A 323 11.80 -24.03 -31.54
N ALA A 324 12.30 -24.65 -32.60
CA ALA A 324 11.60 -25.75 -33.27
C ALA A 324 11.38 -26.99 -32.38
N LYS A 325 12.07 -27.13 -31.24
CA LYS A 325 12.01 -28.33 -30.38
C LYS A 325 11.75 -28.06 -28.92
N LYS A 326 12.21 -26.93 -28.36
CA LYS A 326 12.21 -26.66 -26.94
C LYS A 326 11.81 -25.20 -26.62
N ALA A 327 11.43 -24.95 -25.41
CA ALA A 327 11.27 -23.61 -24.88
C ALA A 327 12.66 -22.96 -24.62
N VAL A 328 12.81 -21.68 -24.94
CA VAL A 328 14.05 -20.89 -24.76
C VAL A 328 13.84 -19.66 -23.89
N GLY A 329 12.59 -19.29 -23.54
CA GLY A 329 12.30 -18.19 -22.64
C GLY A 329 10.84 -18.15 -22.24
N ILE A 330 10.58 -17.54 -21.07
CA ILE A 330 9.23 -17.11 -20.67
C ILE A 330 9.07 -15.69 -21.17
N ALA A 331 8.16 -15.48 -22.12
CA ALA A 331 7.96 -14.20 -22.80
C ALA A 331 7.81 -13.04 -21.82
N GLY A 332 8.64 -11.99 -21.96
CA GLY A 332 8.59 -10.76 -21.16
C GLY A 332 8.92 -10.92 -19.67
N ILE A 333 9.34 -12.11 -19.21
CA ILE A 333 9.67 -12.35 -17.80
C ILE A 333 11.14 -12.73 -17.65
N MET A 334 11.59 -13.87 -18.21
CA MET A 334 12.97 -14.31 -18.08
C MET A 334 13.35 -15.30 -19.17
N GLY A 335 14.53 -15.16 -19.73
CA GLY A 335 15.12 -16.11 -20.67
C GLY A 335 15.43 -17.47 -20.05
N GLY A 336 15.76 -18.45 -20.88
CA GLY A 336 16.18 -19.78 -20.46
C GLY A 336 17.68 -19.91 -20.27
N GLU A 337 18.09 -20.75 -19.33
CA GLU A 337 19.49 -21.14 -19.16
C GLU A 337 20.06 -21.76 -20.43
N ASN A 338 19.23 -22.47 -21.20
CA ASN A 338 19.60 -23.21 -22.39
C ASN A 338 19.85 -22.39 -23.67
N SER A 339 19.66 -21.07 -23.62
CA SER A 339 19.84 -20.14 -24.73
C SER A 339 20.57 -18.85 -24.34
N MET A 340 21.17 -18.85 -23.15
CA MET A 340 21.86 -17.67 -22.63
C MET A 340 23.11 -17.33 -23.45
N ILE A 341 23.42 -16.03 -23.48
CA ILE A 341 24.67 -15.52 -24.02
C ILE A 341 25.83 -15.92 -23.11
N THR A 342 26.86 -16.54 -23.70
CA THR A 342 28.13 -16.89 -23.04
C THR A 342 29.29 -16.17 -23.72
N ASP A 343 30.48 -16.19 -23.12
CA ASP A 343 31.70 -15.56 -23.69
C ASP A 343 32.16 -16.17 -25.03
N HIS A 344 31.52 -17.27 -25.48
CA HIS A 344 31.82 -17.97 -26.71
C HIS A 344 30.85 -17.71 -27.86
N VAL A 345 29.82 -16.91 -27.60
CA VAL A 345 28.83 -16.55 -28.63
C VAL A 345 29.48 -15.81 -29.77
N THR A 346 29.25 -16.25 -30.98
CA THR A 346 29.75 -15.62 -32.20
C THR A 346 28.65 -14.93 -33.00
N THR A 347 27.43 -15.44 -32.88
CA THR A 347 26.25 -14.92 -33.58
C THR A 347 25.06 -14.94 -32.60
N MET A 348 24.37 -13.83 -32.50
CA MET A 348 23.21 -13.70 -31.60
C MET A 348 21.97 -13.21 -32.33
N LEU A 349 20.81 -13.48 -31.73
CA LEU A 349 19.53 -12.95 -32.11
C LEU A 349 19.06 -11.96 -31.06
N PHE A 350 18.86 -10.69 -31.45
CA PHE A 350 18.14 -9.73 -30.62
C PHE A 350 16.62 -9.92 -30.78
N GLU A 351 15.93 -9.81 -29.65
CA GLU A 351 14.48 -9.75 -29.55
C GLU A 351 14.05 -8.42 -28.94
N ALA A 352 13.08 -7.76 -29.57
CA ALA A 352 12.27 -6.72 -28.95
C ALA A 352 10.80 -6.97 -29.31
N ALA A 353 9.97 -7.18 -28.34
CA ALA A 353 8.58 -7.61 -28.55
C ALA A 353 7.61 -6.79 -27.68
N CYS A 354 6.32 -6.83 -28.01
CA CYS A 354 5.26 -6.28 -27.19
C CYS A 354 4.28 -7.38 -26.81
N PHE A 355 4.21 -7.68 -25.52
CA PHE A 355 3.37 -8.71 -24.92
C PHE A 355 2.18 -8.10 -24.18
N ASP A 356 1.08 -8.89 -24.02
CA ASP A 356 -0.06 -8.47 -23.22
C ASP A 356 0.33 -8.28 -21.74
N GLY A 357 0.28 -7.05 -21.26
CA GLY A 357 0.72 -6.70 -19.90
C GLY A 357 -0.07 -7.40 -18.80
N THR A 358 -1.37 -7.67 -19.02
CA THR A 358 -2.20 -8.41 -18.08
C THR A 358 -1.74 -9.85 -17.96
N ASN A 359 -1.39 -10.47 -19.08
CA ASN A 359 -0.86 -11.83 -19.12
C ASN A 359 0.50 -11.90 -18.42
N ILE A 360 1.42 -10.98 -18.71
CA ILE A 360 2.75 -10.93 -18.05
C ILE A 360 2.60 -10.81 -16.54
N ARG A 361 1.77 -9.88 -16.05
CA ARG A 361 1.52 -9.71 -14.62
C ARG A 361 0.96 -10.96 -13.96
N LYS A 362 -0.05 -11.60 -14.58
CA LYS A 362 -0.66 -12.83 -14.05
C LYS A 362 0.32 -13.98 -14.05
N SER A 363 1.09 -14.13 -15.12
CA SER A 363 2.11 -15.18 -15.26
C SER A 363 3.22 -15.02 -14.24
N GLY A 364 3.78 -13.81 -14.07
CA GLY A 364 4.79 -13.51 -13.07
C GLY A 364 4.32 -13.84 -11.65
N LYS A 365 3.06 -13.47 -11.31
CA LYS A 365 2.47 -13.81 -10.01
C LYS A 365 2.33 -15.34 -9.79
N ARG A 366 1.94 -16.10 -10.83
CA ARG A 366 1.77 -17.56 -10.76
C ARG A 366 3.07 -18.28 -10.50
N ILE A 367 4.12 -17.91 -11.25
CA ILE A 367 5.43 -18.54 -11.13
C ILE A 367 6.29 -17.93 -10.00
N GLY A 368 5.79 -16.90 -9.31
CA GLY A 368 6.49 -16.22 -8.22
C GLY A 368 7.75 -15.49 -8.68
N LEU A 369 7.77 -14.93 -9.90
CA LEU A 369 8.92 -14.27 -10.50
C LEU A 369 8.55 -12.88 -11.02
N ARG A 370 9.25 -11.87 -10.54
CA ARG A 370 9.16 -10.49 -11.02
C ARG A 370 10.56 -10.00 -11.38
N THR A 371 10.70 -9.45 -12.59
CA THR A 371 11.94 -8.88 -13.12
C THR A 371 11.70 -7.46 -13.58
N ASP A 372 12.76 -6.68 -13.84
CA ASP A 372 12.65 -5.33 -14.37
C ASP A 372 11.94 -5.32 -15.73
N ALA A 373 12.24 -6.30 -16.58
CA ALA A 373 11.54 -6.48 -17.86
C ALA A 373 10.04 -6.72 -17.64
N SER A 374 9.66 -7.67 -16.76
CA SER A 374 8.25 -7.93 -16.49
C SER A 374 7.53 -6.74 -15.85
N ALA A 375 8.22 -5.94 -15.04
CA ALA A 375 7.67 -4.71 -14.46
C ALA A 375 7.36 -3.63 -15.51
N LYS A 376 8.13 -3.55 -16.60
CA LYS A 376 7.84 -2.69 -17.75
C LYS A 376 6.74 -3.27 -18.64
N PHE A 377 6.81 -4.54 -19.02
CA PHE A 377 5.79 -5.19 -19.85
C PHE A 377 4.39 -5.20 -19.24
N GLU A 378 4.27 -5.42 -17.91
CA GLU A 378 2.97 -5.43 -17.22
C GLU A 378 2.20 -4.10 -17.33
N LYS A 379 2.86 -3.01 -17.69
CA LYS A 379 2.24 -1.69 -17.87
C LYS A 379 1.60 -1.50 -19.26
N GLY A 380 1.89 -2.38 -20.22
CA GLY A 380 1.34 -2.32 -21.57
C GLY A 380 2.14 -1.39 -22.48
N LEU A 381 3.29 -1.84 -22.93
CA LEU A 381 4.18 -1.08 -23.82
C LEU A 381 3.52 -0.80 -25.17
N ASP A 382 3.97 0.28 -25.84
CA ASP A 382 3.55 0.58 -27.22
C ASP A 382 4.27 -0.35 -28.21
N PRO A 383 3.55 -1.14 -29.00
CA PRO A 383 4.19 -2.00 -30.00
C PRO A 383 4.94 -1.23 -31.09
N ASN A 384 4.63 0.05 -31.33
CA ASN A 384 5.36 0.86 -32.29
C ASN A 384 6.81 1.11 -31.86
N LEU A 385 7.07 1.14 -30.56
CA LEU A 385 8.37 1.42 -29.98
C LEU A 385 9.38 0.27 -30.18
N ALA A 386 8.90 -0.99 -30.33
CA ALA A 386 9.76 -2.17 -30.39
C ALA A 386 10.82 -2.12 -31.50
N MET A 387 10.45 -1.65 -32.70
CA MET A 387 11.41 -1.57 -33.84
C MET A 387 12.38 -0.40 -33.67
N GLU A 388 11.96 0.72 -33.10
CA GLU A 388 12.83 1.86 -32.85
C GLU A 388 13.91 1.50 -31.81
N ALA A 389 13.52 0.88 -30.70
CA ALA A 389 14.44 0.35 -29.70
C ALA A 389 15.40 -0.71 -30.29
N MET A 390 14.89 -1.61 -31.15
CA MET A 390 15.71 -2.59 -31.86
C MET A 390 16.77 -1.92 -32.75
N ASN A 391 16.37 -0.92 -33.51
CA ASN A 391 17.31 -0.17 -34.37
C ASN A 391 18.34 0.60 -33.55
N ARG A 392 17.95 1.17 -32.42
CA ARG A 392 18.87 1.82 -31.49
C ARG A 392 19.91 0.85 -30.92
N ALA A 393 19.50 -0.35 -30.52
CA ALA A 393 20.42 -1.38 -30.04
C ALA A 393 21.41 -1.78 -31.12
N CYS A 394 20.94 -2.00 -32.34
CA CYS A 394 21.79 -2.33 -33.49
C CYS A 394 22.76 -1.19 -33.85
N GLN A 395 22.32 0.05 -33.81
CA GLN A 395 23.18 1.22 -33.97
C GLN A 395 24.30 1.24 -32.92
N LEU A 396 23.97 1.01 -31.65
CA LEU A 396 24.97 0.95 -30.58
C LEU A 396 25.96 -0.22 -30.78
N VAL A 397 25.52 -1.35 -31.29
CA VAL A 397 26.39 -2.49 -31.63
C VAL A 397 27.45 -2.08 -32.63
N GLU A 398 27.06 -1.36 -33.68
CA GLU A 398 28.03 -0.89 -34.72
C GLU A 398 28.92 0.26 -34.23
N GLU A 399 28.33 1.27 -33.56
CA GLU A 399 29.06 2.42 -33.00
C GLU A 399 30.16 1.99 -32.01
N LEU A 400 29.86 0.97 -31.19
CA LEU A 400 30.80 0.45 -30.19
C LEU A 400 31.69 -0.71 -30.71
N GLY A 401 31.51 -1.12 -31.97
CA GLY A 401 32.29 -2.19 -32.56
C GLY A 401 32.06 -3.57 -31.91
N VAL A 402 30.88 -3.79 -31.34
CA VAL A 402 30.50 -5.05 -30.67
C VAL A 402 30.36 -6.21 -31.66
N GLY A 403 29.93 -5.93 -32.89
CA GLY A 403 29.70 -6.92 -33.91
C GLY A 403 29.24 -6.31 -35.24
N GLU A 404 28.86 -7.17 -36.18
CA GLU A 404 28.25 -6.79 -37.46
C GLU A 404 26.76 -7.09 -37.45
N VAL A 405 25.94 -6.08 -37.68
CA VAL A 405 24.50 -6.24 -37.83
C VAL A 405 24.15 -6.81 -39.20
N VAL A 406 23.37 -7.88 -39.24
CA VAL A 406 22.85 -8.48 -40.49
C VAL A 406 21.72 -7.57 -41.01
N GLY A 407 21.66 -7.40 -42.34
CA GLY A 407 20.67 -6.54 -42.97
C GLY A 407 19.26 -7.06 -42.87
N GLY A 408 18.31 -6.13 -42.91
CA GLY A 408 16.90 -6.42 -42.69
C GLY A 408 16.52 -6.67 -41.23
N ALA A 409 15.25 -6.87 -41.00
CA ALA A 409 14.69 -7.20 -39.69
C ALA A 409 13.50 -8.16 -39.87
N VAL A 410 13.33 -9.10 -38.97
CA VAL A 410 12.05 -9.81 -38.86
C VAL A 410 11.11 -8.90 -38.06
N ASP A 411 9.93 -8.58 -38.62
CA ASP A 411 8.91 -7.75 -37.98
C ASP A 411 7.54 -8.37 -38.19
N ILE A 412 7.00 -8.97 -37.13
CA ILE A 412 5.66 -9.56 -37.15
C ILE A 412 4.74 -8.63 -36.36
N TYR A 413 3.97 -7.83 -37.08
CA TYR A 413 3.06 -6.83 -36.55
C TYR A 413 1.70 -6.91 -37.29
N PRO A 414 0.86 -7.93 -36.94
CA PRO A 414 -0.36 -8.22 -37.68
C PRO A 414 -1.42 -7.14 -37.59
N VAL A 415 -1.56 -6.48 -36.46
CA VAL A 415 -2.51 -5.42 -36.22
C VAL A 415 -1.80 -4.19 -35.68
N LYS A 416 -1.57 -3.22 -36.56
CA LYS A 416 -0.89 -1.98 -36.20
C LYS A 416 -1.73 -1.15 -35.23
N ARG A 417 -1.08 -0.64 -34.19
CA ARG A 417 -1.70 0.31 -33.27
C ARG A 417 -1.57 1.71 -33.85
N GLU A 418 -2.70 2.30 -34.15
CA GLU A 418 -2.78 3.70 -34.62
C GLU A 418 -2.88 4.64 -33.40
N GLY A 419 -2.46 5.91 -33.58
CA GLY A 419 -2.77 6.97 -32.62
C GLY A 419 -4.28 7.27 -32.58
N VAL A 420 -4.70 7.99 -31.57
CA VAL A 420 -6.11 8.38 -31.36
C VAL A 420 -6.29 9.83 -31.84
N LYS A 421 -7.45 10.14 -32.43
CA LYS A 421 -7.87 11.50 -32.75
C LYS A 421 -8.96 11.93 -31.80
N LEU A 422 -8.77 13.04 -31.11
CA LEU A 422 -9.74 13.59 -30.17
C LEU A 422 -10.19 14.98 -30.64
N PRO A 423 -11.49 15.31 -30.57
CA PRO A 423 -11.96 16.67 -30.85
C PRO A 423 -11.28 17.67 -29.93
N PHE A 424 -10.83 18.81 -30.47
CA PHE A 424 -10.30 19.90 -29.66
C PHE A 424 -11.43 20.79 -29.16
N GLU A 425 -11.73 20.77 -27.87
CA GLU A 425 -12.86 21.46 -27.26
C GLU A 425 -12.42 22.40 -26.11
N PRO A 426 -11.72 23.51 -26.41
CA PRO A 426 -11.12 24.40 -25.42
C PRO A 426 -12.12 24.97 -24.42
N ASP A 427 -13.37 25.24 -24.84
CA ASP A 427 -14.42 25.72 -23.95
C ASP A 427 -14.81 24.69 -22.89
N LYS A 428 -14.83 23.40 -23.24
CA LYS A 428 -15.08 22.32 -22.28
C LYS A 428 -13.95 22.20 -21.29
N TYR A 429 -12.69 22.30 -21.76
CA TYR A 429 -11.52 22.23 -20.88
C TYR A 429 -11.53 23.40 -19.89
N ASN A 430 -11.73 24.62 -20.35
CA ASN A 430 -11.87 25.80 -19.49
C ASN A 430 -13.00 25.67 -18.48
N LYS A 431 -14.17 25.16 -18.92
CA LYS A 431 -15.30 24.94 -18.02
C LYS A 431 -14.99 23.92 -16.93
N LEU A 432 -14.28 22.83 -17.28
CA LEU A 432 -13.89 21.80 -16.32
C LEU A 432 -12.88 22.33 -15.31
N LEU A 433 -11.89 23.10 -15.79
CA LEU A 433 -10.79 23.64 -14.97
C LEU A 433 -11.20 24.92 -14.20
N GLY A 434 -12.26 25.60 -14.61
CA GLY A 434 -12.63 26.89 -14.04
C GLY A 434 -11.65 28.00 -14.46
N THR A 435 -11.19 27.97 -15.72
CA THR A 435 -10.19 28.88 -16.29
C THR A 435 -10.70 29.54 -17.58
N ASP A 436 -9.93 30.50 -18.11
CA ASP A 436 -10.16 31.17 -19.40
C ASP A 436 -8.87 31.13 -20.24
N ILE A 437 -8.24 29.96 -20.35
CA ILE A 437 -6.99 29.76 -21.08
C ILE A 437 -7.26 29.86 -22.59
N PRO A 438 -6.50 30.68 -23.37
CA PRO A 438 -6.65 30.77 -24.79
C PRO A 438 -6.40 29.44 -25.51
N ALA A 439 -7.20 29.14 -26.55
CA ALA A 439 -7.05 27.89 -27.31
C ALA A 439 -5.64 27.70 -27.90
N GLY A 440 -5.01 28.80 -28.36
CA GLY A 440 -3.65 28.75 -28.89
C GLY A 440 -2.60 28.35 -27.86
N ASP A 441 -2.80 28.74 -26.58
CA ASP A 441 -1.89 28.35 -25.51
C ASP A 441 -2.06 26.84 -25.19
N MET A 442 -3.29 26.33 -25.23
CA MET A 442 -3.57 24.90 -25.04
C MET A 442 -2.91 24.06 -26.13
N ILE A 443 -3.02 24.48 -27.40
CA ILE A 443 -2.32 23.81 -28.52
C ILE A 443 -0.81 23.83 -28.27
N GLY A 444 -0.25 24.96 -27.84
CA GLY A 444 1.17 25.06 -27.50
C GLY A 444 1.61 24.15 -26.35
N TYR A 445 0.73 23.82 -25.40
CA TYR A 445 1.03 22.81 -24.36
C TYR A 445 1.05 21.40 -24.95
N PHE A 446 0.09 21.09 -25.83
CA PHE A 446 0.02 19.79 -26.48
C PHE A 446 1.23 19.52 -27.39
N GLU A 447 1.64 20.49 -28.20
CA GLU A 447 2.81 20.36 -29.08
C GLU A 447 4.11 20.08 -28.31
N LYS A 448 4.27 20.60 -27.07
CA LYS A 448 5.44 20.33 -26.23
C LYS A 448 5.59 18.88 -25.79
N ILE A 449 4.52 18.11 -25.81
CA ILE A 449 4.48 16.70 -25.47
C ILE A 449 4.19 15.83 -26.69
N ASP A 450 4.53 16.32 -27.87
CA ASP A 450 4.38 15.64 -29.16
C ASP A 450 2.92 15.25 -29.52
N LEU A 451 1.93 15.96 -29.00
CA LEU A 451 0.56 15.85 -29.51
C LEU A 451 0.41 16.78 -30.70
N GLY A 452 -0.05 16.26 -31.84
CA GLY A 452 -0.30 17.08 -33.02
C GLY A 452 -1.68 17.79 -32.97
N TYR A 453 -1.83 18.87 -33.72
CA TYR A 453 -3.10 19.52 -33.95
C TYR A 453 -3.41 19.59 -35.46
N ASP A 454 -4.54 19.07 -35.85
CA ASP A 454 -5.07 19.15 -37.22
C ASP A 454 -6.11 20.28 -37.31
N GLU A 455 -5.70 21.43 -37.86
CA GLU A 455 -6.56 22.60 -38.00
C GLU A 455 -7.77 22.33 -38.94
N ALA A 456 -7.61 21.44 -39.94
CA ALA A 456 -8.64 21.16 -40.91
C ALA A 456 -9.83 20.37 -40.32
N THR A 457 -9.54 19.47 -39.38
CA THR A 457 -10.53 18.64 -38.70
C THR A 457 -10.85 19.13 -37.29
N ASN A 458 -10.10 20.09 -36.77
CA ASN A 458 -10.13 20.55 -35.38
C ASN A 458 -9.96 19.40 -34.37
N GLU A 459 -8.95 18.56 -34.61
CA GLU A 459 -8.66 17.37 -33.81
C GLU A 459 -7.24 17.42 -33.26
N ILE A 460 -7.07 16.91 -32.05
CA ILE A 460 -5.75 16.62 -31.47
C ILE A 460 -5.33 15.21 -31.88
N LEU A 461 -4.14 15.08 -32.42
CA LEU A 461 -3.53 13.85 -32.86
C LEU A 461 -2.71 13.26 -31.72
N VAL A 462 -3.25 12.27 -31.03
CA VAL A 462 -2.63 11.61 -29.89
C VAL A 462 -1.77 10.45 -30.39
N PRO A 463 -0.46 10.41 -30.13
CA PRO A 463 0.38 9.31 -30.55
C PRO A 463 0.08 8.01 -29.80
N SER A 464 0.44 6.88 -30.37
CA SER A 464 0.11 5.54 -29.85
C SER A 464 0.70 5.23 -28.47
N TRP A 465 1.76 5.91 -28.08
CA TRP A 465 2.40 5.74 -26.77
C TRP A 465 1.70 6.51 -25.63
N ARG A 466 0.82 7.50 -25.92
CA ARG A 466 -0.05 8.16 -24.94
C ARG A 466 -1.39 7.39 -24.85
N GLN A 467 -1.34 6.23 -24.22
CA GLN A 467 -2.48 5.32 -24.07
C GLN A 467 -3.53 5.81 -23.07
N ASP A 468 -3.17 6.78 -22.28
CA ASP A 468 -3.97 7.41 -21.23
C ASP A 468 -4.92 8.50 -21.75
N LEU A 469 -4.63 9.10 -22.89
CA LEU A 469 -5.42 10.20 -23.45
C LEU A 469 -6.59 9.66 -24.31
N LEU A 470 -7.78 9.57 -23.71
CA LEU A 470 -8.94 8.95 -24.34
C LEU A 470 -10.19 9.85 -24.37
N CYS A 471 -10.24 10.91 -23.57
CA CYS A 471 -11.41 11.78 -23.44
C CYS A 471 -11.05 13.23 -23.09
N ASP A 472 -12.06 14.10 -23.06
CA ASP A 472 -11.91 15.53 -22.77
C ASP A 472 -11.29 15.81 -21.40
N ALA A 473 -11.56 14.95 -20.41
CA ALA A 473 -11.00 15.12 -19.07
C ALA A 473 -9.47 14.90 -19.06
N ASP A 474 -8.98 13.92 -19.85
CA ASP A 474 -7.55 13.65 -20.00
C ASP A 474 -6.87 14.83 -20.69
N MET A 475 -7.51 15.41 -21.72
CA MET A 475 -7.00 16.59 -22.43
C MET A 475 -6.98 17.83 -21.53
N ALA A 476 -8.01 18.01 -20.69
CA ALA A 476 -8.04 19.09 -19.71
C ALA A 476 -6.94 18.94 -18.65
N GLU A 477 -6.60 17.71 -18.24
CA GLU A 477 -5.46 17.44 -17.33
C GLU A 477 -4.14 17.89 -17.96
N GLU A 478 -3.91 17.57 -19.24
CA GLU A 478 -2.69 18.02 -19.95
C GLU A 478 -2.59 19.56 -19.98
N VAL A 479 -3.70 20.25 -20.21
CA VAL A 479 -3.74 21.71 -20.12
C VAL A 479 -3.44 22.19 -18.69
N ALA A 480 -4.07 21.61 -17.69
CA ALA A 480 -3.96 22.03 -16.30
C ALA A 480 -2.53 21.90 -15.76
N ARG A 481 -1.86 20.79 -16.05
CA ARG A 481 -0.51 20.51 -15.53
C ARG A 481 0.55 21.42 -16.12
N PHE A 482 0.42 21.86 -17.39
CA PHE A 482 1.36 22.82 -18.00
C PHE A 482 0.95 24.28 -17.80
N TYR A 483 -0.32 24.57 -17.62
CA TYR A 483 -0.77 25.87 -17.14
C TYR A 483 -0.26 26.12 -15.71
N GLY A 484 -0.31 25.12 -14.86
CA GLY A 484 0.08 25.10 -13.47
C GLY A 484 -1.12 25.02 -12.53
N TYR A 485 -1.23 23.92 -11.77
CA TYR A 485 -2.30 23.74 -10.78
C TYR A 485 -2.35 24.84 -9.73
N ASP A 486 -1.20 25.42 -9.39
CA ASP A 486 -1.06 26.55 -8.46
C ASP A 486 -1.69 27.84 -8.98
N LYS A 487 -1.90 27.96 -10.30
CA LYS A 487 -2.52 29.12 -10.94
C LYS A 487 -4.04 28.97 -11.11
N ILE A 488 -4.56 27.75 -10.94
CA ILE A 488 -6.01 27.51 -11.02
C ILE A 488 -6.67 28.02 -9.74
N GLY A 489 -7.60 28.97 -9.89
CA GLY A 489 -8.30 29.55 -8.76
C GLY A 489 -9.27 28.57 -8.09
N THR A 490 -9.73 28.93 -6.89
CA THR A 490 -10.82 28.21 -6.21
C THR A 490 -12.17 28.79 -6.62
N SER A 491 -13.13 27.92 -6.92
CA SER A 491 -14.52 28.31 -7.19
C SER A 491 -15.48 27.61 -6.22
N LEU A 492 -16.66 28.22 -6.01
CA LEU A 492 -17.71 27.55 -5.27
C LEU A 492 -18.36 26.47 -6.13
N PRO A 493 -18.74 25.32 -5.57
CA PRO A 493 -19.52 24.33 -6.27
C PRO A 493 -20.82 24.94 -6.80
N SER A 494 -21.13 24.66 -8.07
CA SER A 494 -22.37 25.07 -8.73
C SER A 494 -23.17 23.85 -9.17
N GLY A 495 -24.46 23.80 -8.82
CA GLY A 495 -25.33 22.70 -9.17
C GLY A 495 -26.75 22.91 -8.74
N GLU A 496 -27.66 22.09 -9.24
CA GLU A 496 -29.04 22.08 -8.77
C GLU A 496 -29.12 21.63 -7.32
N SER A 497 -29.90 22.35 -6.52
CA SER A 497 -30.17 21.93 -5.15
C SER A 497 -31.02 20.67 -5.14
N THR A 498 -30.56 19.62 -4.53
CA THR A 498 -31.33 18.40 -4.32
C THR A 498 -31.69 18.24 -2.84
N ALA A 499 -32.89 17.70 -2.59
CA ALA A 499 -33.28 17.35 -1.24
C ALA A 499 -32.47 16.14 -0.78
N GLY A 500 -31.35 16.42 -0.11
CA GLY A 500 -30.55 15.38 0.53
C GLY A 500 -31.13 14.99 1.89
N GLY A 501 -30.83 13.77 2.34
CA GLY A 501 -31.25 13.34 3.69
C GLY A 501 -30.66 11.98 4.06
N LYS A 502 -30.58 11.73 5.34
CA LYS A 502 -30.15 10.44 5.88
C LYS A 502 -31.34 9.47 5.88
N SER A 503 -31.10 8.22 5.50
CA SER A 503 -32.09 7.15 5.68
C SER A 503 -32.45 6.98 7.16
N PHE A 504 -33.61 6.36 7.43
CA PHE A 504 -34.01 6.07 8.81
C PHE A 504 -32.94 5.27 9.57
N LYS A 505 -32.36 4.27 8.92
CA LYS A 505 -31.25 3.46 9.48
C LYS A 505 -30.07 4.37 9.89
N LEU A 506 -29.58 5.21 9.00
CA LEU A 506 -28.44 6.11 9.29
C LEU A 506 -28.74 7.09 10.43
N ARG A 507 -29.98 7.61 10.48
CA ARG A 507 -30.40 8.49 11.60
C ARG A 507 -30.41 7.75 12.94
N MET A 508 -30.81 6.46 12.97
CA MET A 508 -30.81 5.67 14.21
C MET A 508 -29.38 5.33 14.64
N GLU A 509 -28.52 4.99 13.71
CA GLU A 509 -27.09 4.74 14.00
C GLU A 509 -26.39 5.99 14.55
N GLU A 510 -26.64 7.15 13.93
CA GLU A 510 -26.10 8.42 14.40
C GLU A 510 -26.64 8.76 15.79
N LYS A 511 -27.96 8.66 15.98
CA LYS A 511 -28.58 8.91 17.28
C LYS A 511 -28.04 7.99 18.38
N ALA A 512 -27.79 6.73 18.06
CA ALA A 512 -27.20 5.79 19.00
C ALA A 512 -25.76 6.18 19.41
N ARG A 513 -24.94 6.71 18.48
CA ARG A 513 -23.61 7.27 18.79
C ARG A 513 -23.71 8.51 19.69
N GLU A 514 -24.59 9.45 19.34
CA GLU A 514 -24.81 10.65 20.15
C GLU A 514 -25.19 10.30 21.59
N ILE A 515 -26.05 9.29 21.78
CA ILE A 515 -26.46 8.87 23.12
C ILE A 515 -25.31 8.21 23.86
N ALA A 516 -24.52 7.36 23.19
CA ALA A 516 -23.33 6.76 23.79
C ALA A 516 -22.35 7.83 24.29
N GLU A 517 -22.08 8.84 23.46
CA GLU A 517 -21.21 9.99 23.81
C GLU A 517 -21.81 10.83 24.95
N PHE A 518 -23.10 11.10 24.90
CA PHE A 518 -23.83 11.82 25.97
C PHE A 518 -23.78 11.08 27.31
N CYS A 519 -23.80 9.73 27.30
CA CYS A 519 -23.61 8.90 28.48
C CYS A 519 -22.14 8.80 28.94
N GLY A 520 -21.22 9.52 28.32
CA GLY A 520 -19.82 9.62 28.71
C GLY A 520 -18.92 8.52 28.14
N PHE A 521 -19.33 7.85 27.04
CA PHE A 521 -18.49 6.89 26.36
C PHE A 521 -17.71 7.55 25.21
N SER A 522 -16.47 7.13 25.03
CA SER A 522 -15.62 7.51 23.89
C SER A 522 -15.69 6.44 22.81
N GLN A 523 -15.70 6.86 21.54
CA GLN A 523 -15.70 5.93 20.41
C GLN A 523 -14.38 5.18 20.30
N ALA A 524 -14.47 3.87 20.14
CA ALA A 524 -13.38 2.99 19.74
C ALA A 524 -13.64 2.46 18.32
N MET A 525 -12.57 2.22 17.57
CA MET A 525 -12.62 1.55 16.27
C MET A 525 -11.60 0.42 16.28
N THR A 526 -12.08 -0.80 16.12
CA THR A 526 -11.25 -2.01 16.18
C THR A 526 -11.32 -2.77 14.87
N TYR A 527 -10.33 -3.64 14.63
CA TYR A 527 -10.31 -4.47 13.43
C TYR A 527 -11.47 -5.47 13.39
N SER A 528 -12.00 -5.67 12.19
CA SER A 528 -12.97 -6.74 11.90
C SER A 528 -12.29 -8.11 11.73
N PHE A 529 -10.97 -8.14 11.66
CA PHE A 529 -10.16 -9.36 11.56
C PHE A 529 -9.65 -9.75 12.93
N GLU A 530 -9.65 -11.04 13.22
CA GLU A 530 -9.16 -11.54 14.49
C GLU A 530 -8.59 -12.97 14.38
N SER A 531 -8.00 -13.45 15.47
CA SER A 531 -7.47 -14.81 15.57
C SER A 531 -8.56 -15.80 15.95
N PRO A 532 -8.56 -17.04 15.44
CA PRO A 532 -9.43 -18.12 15.96
C PRO A 532 -9.28 -18.36 17.46
N LYS A 533 -8.14 -18.01 18.06
CA LYS A 533 -7.88 -18.15 19.52
C LYS A 533 -8.75 -17.24 20.39
N VAL A 534 -9.45 -16.26 19.81
CA VAL A 534 -10.33 -15.36 20.56
C VAL A 534 -11.49 -16.12 21.20
N PHE A 535 -11.98 -17.19 20.58
CA PHE A 535 -13.08 -17.97 21.12
C PHE A 535 -12.71 -18.67 22.42
N ASP A 536 -11.49 -19.16 22.54
CA ASP A 536 -10.99 -19.77 23.78
C ASP A 536 -10.79 -18.70 24.86
N LYS A 537 -10.28 -17.53 24.51
CA LYS A 537 -10.18 -16.38 25.43
C LYS A 537 -11.53 -15.95 25.98
N LEU A 538 -12.57 -16.04 25.16
CA LEU A 538 -13.96 -15.69 25.50
C LEU A 538 -14.74 -16.84 26.09
N LEU A 539 -14.15 -18.03 26.34
CA LEU A 539 -14.78 -19.23 26.85
C LEU A 539 -15.94 -19.74 25.98
N ILE A 540 -15.87 -19.51 24.67
CA ILE A 540 -16.90 -19.97 23.73
C ILE A 540 -16.75 -21.48 23.51
N PRO A 541 -17.80 -22.29 23.71
CA PRO A 541 -17.77 -23.71 23.46
C PRO A 541 -17.35 -24.09 22.03
N GLU A 542 -16.74 -25.26 21.85
CA GLU A 542 -16.25 -25.74 20.57
C GLU A 542 -17.36 -25.90 19.51
N ASP A 543 -18.53 -26.29 19.91
CA ASP A 543 -19.72 -26.52 19.08
C ASP A 543 -20.55 -25.26 18.82
N SER A 544 -20.13 -24.12 19.38
CA SER A 544 -20.82 -22.84 19.25
C SER A 544 -20.93 -22.35 17.83
N LYS A 545 -22.09 -21.80 17.48
CA LYS A 545 -22.32 -21.11 16.19
C LYS A 545 -21.37 -19.95 15.96
N TRP A 546 -20.86 -19.29 17.00
CA TRP A 546 -19.94 -18.17 16.91
C TRP A 546 -18.56 -18.58 16.35
N ARG A 547 -18.17 -19.86 16.45
CA ARG A 547 -16.94 -20.39 15.86
C ARG A 547 -17.05 -20.66 14.35
N LYS A 548 -18.24 -20.55 13.77
CA LYS A 548 -18.41 -20.60 12.31
C LYS A 548 -18.05 -19.24 11.71
N THR A 549 -16.86 -19.13 11.16
CA THR A 549 -16.30 -17.86 10.72
C THR A 549 -15.99 -17.84 9.22
N VAL A 550 -15.91 -16.65 8.66
CA VAL A 550 -15.30 -16.42 7.36
C VAL A 550 -13.79 -16.44 7.54
N VAL A 551 -13.11 -17.33 6.82
CA VAL A 551 -11.64 -17.41 6.81
C VAL A 551 -11.08 -16.58 5.69
N ILE A 552 -10.05 -15.77 5.97
CA ILE A 552 -9.38 -14.88 5.00
C ILE A 552 -8.35 -15.69 4.23
N SER A 553 -8.39 -15.63 2.89
CA SER A 553 -7.51 -16.42 2.02
C SER A 553 -6.04 -15.97 2.04
N ASN A 554 -5.79 -14.69 2.30
CA ASN A 554 -4.45 -14.07 2.35
C ASN A 554 -4.29 -13.18 3.58
N PRO A 555 -4.36 -13.75 4.82
CA PRO A 555 -4.31 -12.97 6.03
C PRO A 555 -2.93 -12.36 6.25
N LEU A 556 -2.88 -11.24 7.00
CA LEU A 556 -1.61 -10.63 7.45
C LEU A 556 -0.86 -11.50 8.48
N GLY A 557 -1.50 -12.56 8.97
CA GLY A 557 -0.99 -13.51 9.95
C GLY A 557 -2.13 -14.22 10.64
N GLU A 558 -1.84 -15.20 11.49
CA GLU A 558 -2.85 -15.97 12.24
C GLU A 558 -3.77 -15.06 13.07
N ASP A 559 -3.21 -13.98 13.63
CA ASP A 559 -3.96 -13.03 14.47
C ASP A 559 -5.03 -12.23 13.72
N TYR A 560 -5.03 -12.27 12.38
CA TYR A 560 -5.97 -11.57 11.48
C TYR A 560 -6.56 -12.50 10.43
N SER A 561 -6.75 -13.78 10.76
CA SER A 561 -7.08 -14.83 9.79
C SER A 561 -8.56 -15.11 9.61
N ILE A 562 -9.41 -14.59 10.49
CA ILE A 562 -10.86 -14.75 10.42
C ILE A 562 -11.58 -13.41 10.58
N MET A 563 -12.80 -13.34 10.07
CA MET A 563 -13.69 -12.21 10.35
C MET A 563 -14.48 -12.44 11.64
N ARG A 564 -14.63 -11.40 12.46
CA ARG A 564 -15.29 -11.46 13.77
C ARG A 564 -16.76 -11.83 13.65
N THR A 565 -17.20 -12.75 14.51
CA THR A 565 -18.61 -13.11 14.70
C THR A 565 -19.19 -12.51 15.99
N LEU A 566 -18.33 -11.92 16.81
CA LEU A 566 -18.66 -11.18 18.03
C LEU A 566 -17.79 -9.92 18.10
N PRO A 567 -18.28 -8.80 18.62
CA PRO A 567 -17.51 -7.56 18.69
C PRO A 567 -16.64 -7.47 19.95
N LEU A 568 -16.62 -8.49 20.79
CA LEU A 568 -16.09 -8.43 22.16
C LEU A 568 -14.57 -8.38 22.24
N ASN A 569 -13.87 -9.11 21.36
CA ASN A 569 -12.40 -9.17 21.40
C ASN A 569 -11.76 -7.79 21.20
N GLY A 570 -12.22 -7.03 20.21
CA GLY A 570 -11.73 -5.67 19.95
C GLY A 570 -11.97 -4.74 21.16
N MET A 571 -13.18 -4.77 21.71
CA MET A 571 -13.55 -3.97 22.89
C MET A 571 -12.70 -4.34 24.11
N LEU A 572 -12.60 -5.63 24.43
CA LEU A 572 -11.81 -6.09 25.59
C LEU A 572 -10.31 -5.81 25.42
N THR A 573 -9.79 -5.90 24.21
CA THR A 573 -8.40 -5.53 23.90
C THR A 573 -8.16 -4.03 24.10
N SER A 574 -9.11 -3.19 23.68
CA SER A 574 -9.04 -1.74 23.88
C SER A 574 -9.08 -1.37 25.37
N LEU A 575 -9.97 -2.00 26.13
CA LEU A 575 -10.03 -1.85 27.59
C LEU A 575 -8.74 -2.33 28.26
N SER A 576 -8.20 -3.47 27.86
CA SER A 576 -6.93 -4.01 28.32
C SER A 576 -5.76 -3.06 28.09
N THR A 577 -5.68 -2.48 26.91
CA THR A 577 -4.65 -1.49 26.56
C THR A 577 -4.73 -0.27 27.48
N ASN A 578 -5.94 0.25 27.73
CA ASN A 578 -6.15 1.36 28.64
C ASN A 578 -5.79 0.99 30.08
N PHE A 579 -6.18 -0.20 30.54
CA PHE A 579 -5.83 -0.72 31.84
C PHE A 579 -4.31 -0.84 32.03
N GLY A 580 -3.60 -1.37 31.02
CA GLY A 580 -2.13 -1.44 31.00
C GLY A 580 -1.45 -0.07 31.07
N ARG A 581 -2.09 0.98 30.52
CA ARG A 581 -1.66 2.38 30.60
C ARG A 581 -2.07 3.07 31.90
N ARG A 582 -2.69 2.34 32.84
CA ARG A 582 -3.14 2.82 34.17
C ARG A 582 -4.22 3.89 34.13
N ASN A 583 -5.03 3.93 33.08
CA ASN A 583 -6.24 4.71 33.06
C ASN A 583 -7.22 4.08 34.06
N LYS A 584 -7.77 4.87 34.97
CA LYS A 584 -8.57 4.36 36.11
C LYS A 584 -10.03 4.09 35.74
N ASP A 585 -10.63 5.04 35.03
CA ASP A 585 -12.04 4.98 34.63
C ASP A 585 -12.11 5.06 33.11
N VAL A 586 -12.62 4.01 32.48
CA VAL A 586 -12.68 3.92 31.02
C VAL A 586 -14.07 3.49 30.58
N ARG A 587 -14.64 4.24 29.65
CA ARG A 587 -15.92 3.95 29.00
C ARG A 587 -15.74 4.08 27.51
N LEU A 588 -15.88 2.97 26.78
CA LEU A 588 -15.71 2.90 25.33
C LEU A 588 -16.97 2.35 24.67
N TYR A 589 -17.30 2.85 23.51
CA TYR A 589 -18.28 2.26 22.63
C TYR A 589 -17.70 2.05 21.22
N GLU A 590 -18.22 1.04 20.53
CA GLU A 590 -17.92 0.78 19.12
C GLU A 590 -19.20 0.47 18.37
N MET A 591 -19.37 1.06 17.20
CA MET A 591 -20.40 0.69 16.25
C MET A 591 -19.73 0.01 15.06
N GLY A 592 -19.88 -1.29 14.93
CA GLY A 592 -19.17 -2.08 13.91
C GLY A 592 -19.91 -3.35 13.51
N ASN A 593 -19.63 -3.82 12.29
CA ASN A 593 -20.20 -5.04 11.77
C ASN A 593 -19.58 -6.29 12.39
N ILE A 594 -20.40 -7.32 12.58
CA ILE A 594 -20.00 -8.72 12.68
C ILE A 594 -20.37 -9.44 11.37
N TYR A 595 -19.75 -10.58 11.10
CA TYR A 595 -19.84 -11.28 9.83
C TYR A 595 -20.28 -12.72 10.07
N LEU A 596 -21.52 -13.02 9.72
CA LEU A 596 -22.13 -14.33 9.99
C LEU A 596 -22.26 -15.12 8.69
N PRO A 597 -21.47 -16.19 8.48
CA PRO A 597 -21.62 -17.02 7.30
C PRO A 597 -22.95 -17.78 7.35
N LYS A 598 -23.73 -17.73 6.28
CA LYS A 598 -24.96 -18.49 6.16
C LYS A 598 -24.69 -19.99 6.01
N GLN A 599 -23.62 -20.32 5.30
CA GLN A 599 -23.10 -21.68 5.13
C GLN A 599 -21.58 -21.69 4.95
N LEU A 600 -20.96 -22.82 5.22
CA LEU A 600 -19.54 -23.08 4.97
C LEU A 600 -19.38 -24.38 4.17
N PRO A 601 -18.54 -24.43 3.13
CA PRO A 601 -17.77 -23.30 2.55
C PRO A 601 -18.68 -22.20 2.00
N LEU A 602 -18.15 -20.97 1.94
CA LEU A 602 -18.93 -19.82 1.44
C LEU A 602 -19.29 -19.99 -0.05
N THR A 603 -20.57 -19.79 -0.37
CA THR A 603 -21.09 -19.69 -1.75
C THR A 603 -21.73 -18.35 -2.04
N GLU A 604 -21.97 -17.55 -1.00
CA GLU A 604 -22.49 -16.20 -1.05
C GLU A 604 -21.86 -15.35 0.05
N LEU A 605 -22.04 -14.03 -0.02
CA LEU A 605 -21.53 -13.12 1.00
C LEU A 605 -22.16 -13.41 2.36
N PRO A 606 -21.38 -13.30 3.47
CA PRO A 606 -21.91 -13.43 4.82
C PRO A 606 -22.93 -12.34 5.14
N GLU A 607 -23.76 -12.57 6.12
CA GLU A 607 -24.59 -11.52 6.71
C GLU A 607 -23.68 -10.54 7.48
N GLU A 608 -23.71 -9.27 7.08
CA GLU A 608 -23.07 -8.18 7.80
C GLU A 608 -24.07 -7.53 8.73
N ARG A 609 -23.84 -7.65 10.04
CA ARG A 609 -24.79 -7.22 11.06
C ARG A 609 -24.18 -6.16 11.96
N MET A 610 -24.69 -4.94 11.88
CA MET A 610 -24.21 -3.81 12.69
C MET A 610 -24.54 -4.01 14.16
N GLN A 611 -23.54 -3.91 15.03
CA GLN A 611 -23.71 -3.97 16.47
C GLN A 611 -23.12 -2.73 17.15
N LEU A 612 -23.81 -2.25 18.16
CA LEU A 612 -23.31 -1.24 19.08
C LEU A 612 -22.83 -1.93 20.35
N THR A 613 -21.56 -1.81 20.62
CA THR A 613 -20.88 -2.46 21.75
C THR A 613 -20.41 -1.44 22.75
N PHE A 614 -20.73 -1.63 24.01
CA PHE A 614 -20.21 -0.83 25.11
C PHE A 614 -19.27 -1.63 25.98
N GLY A 615 -18.26 -0.99 26.52
CA GLY A 615 -17.36 -1.58 27.50
C GLY A 615 -16.88 -0.53 28.51
N MET A 616 -16.87 -0.90 29.79
CA MET A 616 -16.37 -0.02 30.84
C MET A 616 -15.74 -0.78 32.00
N TYR A 617 -14.83 -0.12 32.70
CA TYR A 617 -14.33 -0.48 34.04
C TYR A 617 -14.06 0.77 34.85
N GLY A 618 -13.87 0.62 36.16
CA GLY A 618 -13.66 1.72 37.11
C GLY A 618 -14.95 2.15 37.77
N ASP A 619 -15.32 3.42 37.69
CA ASP A 619 -16.54 3.93 38.28
C ASP A 619 -17.77 3.50 37.48
N GLY A 620 -18.57 2.63 38.07
CA GLY A 620 -19.80 2.07 37.51
C GLY A 620 -19.96 0.58 37.75
N ASP A 621 -21.19 0.12 37.58
CA ASP A 621 -21.58 -1.24 37.81
C ASP A 621 -22.57 -1.76 36.74
N PHE A 622 -23.18 -2.93 36.99
CA PHE A 622 -24.22 -3.50 36.15
C PHE A 622 -25.37 -2.52 35.90
N PHE A 623 -25.83 -1.83 36.94
CA PHE A 623 -26.96 -0.91 36.87
C PHE A 623 -26.63 0.36 36.11
N THR A 624 -25.38 0.84 36.22
CA THR A 624 -24.86 1.94 35.38
C THR A 624 -24.98 1.57 33.90
N MET A 625 -24.45 0.39 33.48
CA MET A 625 -24.56 -0.09 32.10
C MET A 625 -26.01 -0.27 31.69
N LYS A 626 -26.85 -0.83 32.56
CA LYS A 626 -28.28 -1.02 32.31
C LYS A 626 -28.99 0.31 32.05
N GLY A 627 -28.69 1.35 32.85
CA GLY A 627 -29.24 2.71 32.67
C GLY A 627 -28.88 3.32 31.30
N VAL A 628 -27.63 3.13 30.85
CA VAL A 628 -27.19 3.55 29.51
C VAL A 628 -28.02 2.87 28.41
N ILE A 629 -28.27 1.56 28.55
CA ILE A 629 -29.09 0.81 27.60
C ILE A 629 -30.56 1.25 27.63
N GLU A 630 -31.11 1.50 28.80
CA GLU A 630 -32.49 1.98 28.92
C GLU A 630 -32.66 3.35 28.28
N GLU A 631 -31.71 4.25 28.49
CA GLU A 631 -31.70 5.56 27.82
C GLU A 631 -31.56 5.42 26.31
N LEU A 632 -30.66 4.55 25.84
CA LEU A 632 -30.50 4.26 24.40
C LEU A 632 -31.83 3.78 23.78
N LEU A 633 -32.48 2.80 24.38
CA LEU A 633 -33.75 2.27 23.90
C LEU A 633 -34.84 3.36 23.87
N TYR A 634 -34.94 4.14 24.93
CA TYR A 634 -35.89 5.22 25.04
C TYR A 634 -35.70 6.28 23.94
N GLN A 635 -34.48 6.77 23.76
CA GLN A 635 -34.14 7.81 22.80
C GLN A 635 -34.22 7.35 21.34
N THR A 636 -34.00 6.04 21.08
CA THR A 636 -34.17 5.45 19.76
C THR A 636 -35.60 5.02 19.44
N GLY A 637 -36.57 5.41 20.29
CA GLY A 637 -38.01 5.20 20.03
C GLY A 637 -38.56 3.84 20.48
N LEU A 638 -37.81 3.08 21.27
CA LEU A 638 -38.28 1.85 21.92
C LEU A 638 -38.82 2.18 23.30
N ARG A 639 -40.11 2.55 23.40
CA ARG A 639 -40.74 3.14 24.60
C ARG A 639 -41.30 2.11 25.58
N LYS A 640 -41.49 0.87 25.16
CA LYS A 640 -41.92 -0.19 26.08
C LYS A 640 -40.75 -0.55 26.99
N LYS A 641 -41.07 -1.03 28.20
CA LYS A 641 -40.05 -1.48 29.12
C LYS A 641 -39.38 -2.74 28.55
N ALA A 642 -38.06 -2.78 28.43
CA ALA A 642 -37.32 -3.97 28.06
C ALA A 642 -37.32 -4.99 29.23
N GLN A 643 -37.38 -6.25 28.89
CA GLN A 643 -37.22 -7.35 29.83
C GLN A 643 -35.77 -7.83 29.84
N TYR A 644 -35.28 -8.30 30.95
CA TYR A 644 -33.89 -8.75 31.13
C TYR A 644 -33.90 -10.23 31.56
N ASP A 645 -33.51 -11.15 30.66
CA ASP A 645 -33.42 -12.57 30.90
C ASP A 645 -32.04 -12.94 31.47
N PRO A 646 -31.94 -13.33 32.78
CA PRO A 646 -30.67 -13.70 33.39
C PRO A 646 -30.20 -15.11 33.01
N HIS A 647 -31.06 -15.92 32.38
CA HIS A 647 -30.78 -17.32 32.04
C HIS A 647 -30.09 -17.48 30.67
N ALA A 648 -29.90 -16.41 29.95
CA ALA A 648 -29.24 -16.45 28.66
C ALA A 648 -27.86 -17.13 28.73
N GLU A 649 -27.55 -17.99 27.75
CA GLU A 649 -26.27 -18.68 27.64
C GLU A 649 -25.20 -17.77 27.02
N LEU A 650 -24.51 -17.06 27.91
CA LEU A 650 -23.45 -16.09 27.57
C LEU A 650 -22.20 -16.47 28.37
N PRO A 651 -21.34 -17.38 27.85
CA PRO A 651 -20.22 -17.95 28.61
C PRO A 651 -19.14 -16.94 28.95
N PHE A 652 -19.03 -15.86 28.17
CA PHE A 652 -18.08 -14.77 28.41
C PHE A 652 -18.52 -13.78 29.48
N LEU A 653 -19.75 -13.93 30.02
CA LEU A 653 -20.25 -13.09 31.11
C LEU A 653 -20.33 -13.87 32.41
N HIS A 654 -20.30 -13.12 33.53
CA HIS A 654 -20.42 -13.67 34.88
C HIS A 654 -21.77 -14.36 35.05
N PRO A 655 -21.83 -15.60 35.52
CA PRO A 655 -23.09 -16.41 35.56
C PRO A 655 -24.23 -15.76 36.35
N GLY A 656 -23.93 -15.00 37.37
CA GLY A 656 -24.93 -14.33 38.22
C GLY A 656 -25.14 -12.85 37.97
N ARG A 657 -24.41 -12.23 36.98
CA ARG A 657 -24.50 -10.81 36.70
C ARG A 657 -24.52 -10.58 35.18
N LYS A 658 -25.50 -11.13 34.51
CA LYS A 658 -25.73 -11.06 33.06
C LYS A 658 -27.20 -11.07 32.73
N ALA A 659 -27.57 -10.52 31.58
CA ALA A 659 -28.90 -10.69 31.03
C ALA A 659 -28.90 -10.56 29.50
N ALA A 660 -29.79 -11.31 28.83
CA ALA A 660 -30.24 -10.93 27.50
C ALA A 660 -31.28 -9.79 27.63
N ILE A 661 -31.27 -8.89 26.67
CA ILE A 661 -32.20 -7.78 26.56
C ILE A 661 -33.29 -8.20 25.59
N VAL A 662 -34.51 -8.30 26.12
CA VAL A 662 -35.67 -8.73 25.34
C VAL A 662 -36.64 -7.57 25.17
N TYR A 663 -37.03 -7.28 23.93
CA TYR A 663 -37.99 -6.25 23.61
C TYR A 663 -39.05 -6.81 22.63
N ASP A 664 -40.31 -6.68 22.97
CA ASP A 664 -41.41 -7.27 22.20
C ASP A 664 -41.18 -8.76 21.82
N GLY A 665 -40.70 -9.55 22.80
CA GLY A 665 -40.45 -10.99 22.65
C GLY A 665 -39.19 -11.35 21.83
N ALA A 666 -38.45 -10.41 21.33
CA ALA A 666 -37.19 -10.63 20.60
C ALA A 666 -35.96 -10.25 21.45
N VAL A 667 -34.90 -11.05 21.35
CA VAL A 667 -33.59 -10.67 21.91
C VAL A 667 -32.97 -9.63 21.03
N ILE A 668 -32.74 -8.42 21.56
CA ILE A 668 -32.14 -7.27 20.84
C ILE A 668 -30.71 -6.99 21.28
N GLY A 669 -30.18 -7.73 22.24
CA GLY A 669 -28.83 -7.55 22.76
C GLY A 669 -28.63 -8.30 24.08
N TYR A 670 -27.50 -8.02 24.71
CA TYR A 670 -27.14 -8.55 26.02
C TYR A 670 -26.24 -7.58 26.78
N LEU A 671 -26.22 -7.72 28.12
CA LEU A 671 -25.30 -6.96 28.98
C LEU A 671 -24.87 -7.79 30.18
N GLY A 672 -23.79 -7.38 30.82
CA GLY A 672 -23.34 -8.03 32.05
C GLY A 672 -21.91 -7.69 32.44
N GLU A 673 -21.54 -8.21 33.62
CA GLU A 673 -20.13 -8.24 34.04
C GLU A 673 -19.41 -9.34 33.26
N VAL A 674 -18.24 -9.01 32.73
CA VAL A 674 -17.36 -9.97 32.03
C VAL A 674 -16.96 -11.08 33.00
N HIS A 675 -16.95 -12.33 32.51
CA HIS A 675 -16.51 -13.48 33.32
C HIS A 675 -15.09 -13.25 33.85
N PRO A 676 -14.80 -13.49 35.16
CA PRO A 676 -13.47 -13.23 35.73
C PRO A 676 -12.31 -13.88 34.97
N THR A 677 -12.51 -15.10 34.47
CA THR A 677 -11.51 -15.80 33.65
C THR A 677 -11.30 -15.07 32.31
N VAL A 678 -12.36 -14.58 31.68
CA VAL A 678 -12.25 -13.78 30.46
C VAL A 678 -11.48 -12.49 30.74
N ALA A 679 -11.82 -11.74 31.77
CA ALA A 679 -11.09 -10.55 32.17
C ALA A 679 -9.60 -10.83 32.41
N ALA A 680 -9.27 -11.95 33.07
CA ALA A 680 -7.90 -12.41 33.26
C ALA A 680 -7.18 -12.74 31.94
N ASN A 681 -7.88 -13.38 30.97
CA ASN A 681 -7.34 -13.67 29.64
C ASN A 681 -6.98 -12.40 28.85
N TYR A 682 -7.58 -11.25 29.18
CA TYR A 682 -7.25 -9.92 28.67
C TYR A 682 -6.41 -9.09 29.65
N ALA A 683 -5.85 -9.71 30.68
CA ALA A 683 -5.00 -9.07 31.70
C ALA A 683 -5.66 -7.89 32.43
N ILE A 684 -6.98 -7.85 32.52
CA ILE A 684 -7.73 -6.83 33.27
C ILE A 684 -8.05 -7.41 34.66
N LYS A 685 -7.62 -6.73 35.72
CA LYS A 685 -7.79 -7.18 37.12
C LYS A 685 -9.01 -6.59 37.80
N GLU A 686 -9.66 -5.62 37.17
CA GLU A 686 -10.87 -4.97 37.64
C GLU A 686 -12.13 -5.63 37.03
N ARG A 687 -13.29 -5.29 37.61
CA ARG A 687 -14.57 -5.72 37.03
C ARG A 687 -14.81 -4.92 35.76
N VAL A 688 -15.16 -5.65 34.71
CA VAL A 688 -15.49 -5.08 33.39
C VAL A 688 -16.97 -5.33 33.12
N TYR A 689 -17.67 -4.32 32.68
CA TYR A 689 -19.06 -4.41 32.23
C TYR A 689 -19.13 -4.14 30.74
N ILE A 690 -19.89 -4.97 30.05
CA ILE A 690 -20.13 -4.84 28.60
C ILE A 690 -21.62 -4.89 28.31
N ALA A 691 -21.99 -4.26 27.19
CA ALA A 691 -23.29 -4.47 26.55
C ALA A 691 -23.11 -4.50 25.05
N VAL A 692 -23.90 -5.31 24.38
CA VAL A 692 -23.96 -5.40 22.92
C VAL A 692 -25.42 -5.27 22.49
N ILE A 693 -25.69 -4.35 21.58
CA ILE A 693 -27.02 -4.09 21.02
C ILE A 693 -26.97 -4.36 19.52
N ASP A 694 -27.95 -5.10 19.06
CA ASP A 694 -28.15 -5.39 17.65
C ASP A 694 -28.88 -4.21 16.97
N MET A 695 -28.17 -3.41 16.17
CA MET A 695 -28.73 -2.21 15.55
C MET A 695 -29.87 -2.49 14.55
N PRO A 696 -29.85 -3.57 13.73
CA PRO A 696 -31.00 -3.95 12.91
C PRO A 696 -32.27 -4.15 13.72
N GLU A 697 -32.17 -4.74 14.92
CA GLU A 697 -33.33 -4.94 15.80
C GLU A 697 -33.87 -3.63 16.37
N ILE A 698 -33.00 -2.66 16.65
CA ILE A 698 -33.38 -1.30 17.03
C ILE A 698 -34.11 -0.62 15.86
N VAL A 699 -33.47 -0.59 14.67
CA VAL A 699 -34.01 0.10 13.49
C VAL A 699 -35.38 -0.43 13.11
N SER A 700 -35.61 -1.74 13.19
CA SER A 700 -36.89 -2.37 12.82
C SER A 700 -38.03 -2.08 13.79
N ARG A 701 -37.72 -1.75 15.07
CA ARG A 701 -38.71 -1.54 16.14
C ARG A 701 -38.84 -0.09 16.57
N ALA A 702 -37.93 0.77 16.15
CA ALA A 702 -37.96 2.19 16.48
C ALA A 702 -39.23 2.88 15.93
N SER A 703 -39.96 3.58 16.80
CA SER A 703 -41.11 4.38 16.40
C SER A 703 -41.09 5.72 17.11
N PHE A 704 -41.37 6.75 16.32
CA PHE A 704 -41.50 8.14 16.80
C PHE A 704 -42.93 8.66 16.62
N ASP A 705 -43.88 7.76 16.39
CA ASP A 705 -45.32 8.10 16.32
C ASP A 705 -45.84 8.29 17.74
N TYR A 706 -45.95 9.52 18.14
CA TYR A 706 -46.47 9.88 19.46
C TYR A 706 -47.93 10.31 19.35
N LYS A 707 -48.80 9.70 20.14
CA LYS A 707 -50.15 10.24 20.38
C LYS A 707 -50.14 11.03 21.68
N TYR A 708 -50.56 12.25 21.62
CA TYR A 708 -50.78 13.04 22.82
C TYR A 708 -51.93 12.42 23.63
N GLU A 709 -51.66 12.04 24.89
CA GLU A 709 -52.67 11.73 25.87
C GLU A 709 -52.86 12.92 26.81
N GLY A 710 -54.08 13.44 26.91
CA GLY A 710 -54.35 14.56 27.80
C GLY A 710 -54.07 14.21 29.25
N ILE A 711 -53.59 15.17 30.02
CA ILE A 711 -53.37 15.04 31.45
C ILE A 711 -54.76 14.90 32.10
N THR A 712 -54.94 13.81 32.88
CA THR A 712 -56.17 13.65 33.66
C THR A 712 -56.22 14.57 34.85
N ASN A 713 -57.37 15.13 35.17
CA ASN A 713 -57.60 15.95 36.34
C ASN A 713 -57.87 15.14 37.62
N PHE A 714 -57.92 13.81 37.54
CA PHE A 714 -58.17 12.97 38.69
C PHE A 714 -56.90 12.67 39.47
N PRO A 715 -56.94 12.75 40.84
CA PRO A 715 -55.77 12.52 41.68
C PRO A 715 -55.26 11.09 41.64
N VAL A 716 -53.97 10.94 41.91
CA VAL A 716 -53.32 9.63 42.08
C VAL A 716 -53.53 9.16 43.50
N SER A 717 -53.85 7.87 43.66
CA SER A 717 -53.79 7.16 44.94
C SER A 717 -52.58 6.23 44.97
N SER A 718 -51.67 6.42 45.92
CA SER A 718 -50.49 5.59 46.07
C SER A 718 -50.70 4.51 47.13
N ARG A 719 -50.09 3.33 46.91
CA ARG A 719 -50.01 2.23 47.88
C ARG A 719 -48.59 1.72 47.87
N ASP A 720 -47.96 1.77 49.04
CA ASP A 720 -46.63 1.23 49.20
C ASP A 720 -46.70 -0.23 49.66
N LEU A 721 -45.93 -1.08 49.01
CA LEU A 721 -45.81 -2.50 49.35
C LEU A 721 -44.38 -2.78 49.79
N SER A 722 -44.21 -3.24 51.02
CA SER A 722 -42.94 -3.75 51.50
C SER A 722 -43.04 -5.29 51.55
N MET A 723 -42.16 -5.97 50.91
CA MET A 723 -42.24 -7.42 50.67
C MET A 723 -40.98 -8.13 51.14
N VAL A 724 -41.12 -9.33 51.68
CA VAL A 724 -40.03 -10.26 51.90
C VAL A 724 -40.02 -11.23 50.72
N VAL A 725 -38.95 -11.18 49.94
CA VAL A 725 -38.86 -11.84 48.66
C VAL A 725 -37.69 -12.84 48.69
N PRO A 726 -37.88 -14.11 48.31
CA PRO A 726 -36.79 -15.05 48.11
C PRO A 726 -35.76 -14.48 47.12
N LYS A 727 -34.46 -14.66 47.37
CA LYS A 727 -33.39 -14.08 46.54
C LYS A 727 -33.41 -14.53 45.08
N ASN A 728 -33.91 -15.71 44.80
CA ASN A 728 -34.05 -16.28 43.46
C ASN A 728 -35.21 -15.67 42.65
N ILE A 729 -36.14 -14.97 43.27
CA ILE A 729 -37.20 -14.23 42.56
C ILE A 729 -36.67 -12.91 42.11
N LEU A 730 -36.83 -12.63 40.82
CA LEU A 730 -36.37 -11.41 40.19
C LEU A 730 -37.39 -10.27 40.40
N VAL A 731 -36.92 -9.06 40.36
CA VAL A 731 -37.75 -7.85 40.33
C VAL A 731 -38.75 -7.89 39.17
N GLY A 732 -38.32 -8.35 37.99
CA GLY A 732 -39.20 -8.51 36.84
C GLY A 732 -40.35 -9.49 37.04
N ASP A 733 -40.18 -10.53 37.89
CA ASP A 733 -41.28 -11.48 38.23
C ASP A 733 -42.34 -10.80 39.08
N ILE A 734 -41.91 -9.91 39.98
CA ILE A 734 -42.81 -9.09 40.80
C ILE A 734 -43.59 -8.12 39.91
N GLU A 735 -42.89 -7.41 39.04
CA GLU A 735 -43.46 -6.41 38.11
C GLU A 735 -44.49 -7.08 37.18
N LYS A 736 -44.21 -8.29 36.70
CA LYS A 736 -45.16 -9.06 35.90
C LYS A 736 -46.45 -9.36 36.67
N VAL A 737 -46.36 -9.66 37.97
CA VAL A 737 -47.55 -9.83 38.80
C VAL A 737 -48.34 -8.51 38.91
N PHE A 738 -47.69 -7.38 39.00
CA PHE A 738 -48.35 -6.05 38.98
C PHE A 738 -49.06 -5.80 37.64
N GLU A 739 -48.40 -6.04 36.54
CA GLU A 739 -48.94 -5.86 35.18
C GLU A 739 -50.17 -6.75 34.93
N GLU A 740 -50.10 -8.02 35.33
CA GLU A 740 -51.18 -8.99 35.14
C GLU A 740 -52.38 -8.77 36.05
N ASN A 741 -52.15 -8.28 37.28
CA ASN A 741 -53.16 -8.22 38.34
C ASN A 741 -53.59 -6.80 38.72
N GLY A 742 -52.85 -5.77 38.36
CA GLY A 742 -53.13 -4.37 38.75
C GLY A 742 -54.36 -3.75 38.08
N GLY A 743 -54.83 -4.38 37.00
CA GLY A 743 -56.05 -3.98 36.31
C GLY A 743 -55.96 -2.61 35.66
N LYS A 744 -57.13 -2.07 35.25
CA LYS A 744 -57.19 -0.84 34.42
C LYS A 744 -56.80 0.47 35.14
N TYR A 745 -56.73 0.43 36.47
CA TYR A 745 -56.44 1.60 37.29
C TYR A 745 -54.99 1.67 37.75
N LEU A 746 -54.20 0.65 37.65
CA LEU A 746 -52.76 0.70 37.93
C LEU A 746 -52.10 1.50 36.80
N GLU A 747 -51.65 2.71 37.11
CA GLU A 747 -51.02 3.63 36.18
C GLU A 747 -49.49 3.40 36.11
N ASN A 748 -48.88 3.19 37.29
CA ASN A 748 -47.43 3.04 37.39
C ASN A 748 -47.06 2.29 38.67
N TYR A 749 -45.90 1.71 38.66
CA TYR A 749 -45.26 1.14 39.85
C TYR A 749 -43.77 1.51 39.85
N GLU A 750 -43.22 1.77 41.02
CA GLU A 750 -41.88 2.27 41.21
C GLU A 750 -41.18 1.52 42.33
N LEU A 751 -40.05 0.87 42.01
CA LEU A 751 -39.15 0.25 42.99
C LEU A 751 -38.34 1.38 43.65
N PHE A 752 -38.52 1.55 45.02
CA PHE A 752 -37.82 2.60 45.72
C PHE A 752 -36.84 2.12 46.79
N ASP A 753 -36.93 0.82 47.19
CA ASP A 753 -35.99 0.26 48.15
C ASP A 753 -35.75 -1.25 47.93
N VAL A 754 -34.49 -1.66 48.03
CA VAL A 754 -34.08 -3.09 48.11
C VAL A 754 -33.07 -3.20 49.24
N TYR A 755 -33.43 -3.92 50.28
CA TYR A 755 -32.60 -4.08 51.46
C TYR A 755 -32.25 -5.57 51.71
N GLU A 756 -30.98 -5.82 51.90
CA GLU A 756 -30.39 -7.09 52.31
C GLU A 756 -29.50 -6.85 53.55
N GLY A 757 -29.94 -7.27 54.70
CA GLY A 757 -29.19 -7.04 55.94
C GLY A 757 -29.66 -7.94 57.08
N GLU A 758 -29.14 -7.72 58.29
CA GLU A 758 -29.35 -8.52 59.47
C GLU A 758 -30.81 -8.68 59.91
N GLN A 759 -31.70 -7.78 59.48
CA GLN A 759 -33.14 -7.83 59.80
C GLN A 759 -33.94 -8.68 58.81
N ILE A 760 -33.32 -9.28 57.80
CA ILE A 760 -34.00 -10.14 56.84
C ILE A 760 -33.41 -11.52 56.93
N GLU A 761 -34.26 -12.53 56.92
CA GLU A 761 -33.86 -13.93 56.97
C GLU A 761 -32.90 -14.29 55.84
N LYS A 762 -31.91 -15.12 56.16
CA LYS A 762 -30.92 -15.57 55.21
C LYS A 762 -31.58 -16.31 54.04
N GLY A 763 -31.34 -15.84 52.81
CA GLY A 763 -31.99 -16.35 51.60
C GLY A 763 -33.14 -15.49 51.09
N PHE A 764 -33.46 -14.40 51.80
CA PHE A 764 -34.47 -13.43 51.42
C PHE A 764 -33.87 -12.03 51.26
N LYS A 765 -34.61 -11.14 50.60
CA LYS A 765 -34.39 -9.70 50.48
C LYS A 765 -35.70 -8.94 50.77
N SER A 766 -35.63 -7.73 51.29
CA SER A 766 -36.76 -6.83 51.35
C SER A 766 -36.83 -6.00 50.10
N VAL A 767 -37.99 -5.94 49.45
CA VAL A 767 -38.23 -5.16 48.24
C VAL A 767 -39.44 -4.26 48.48
N ALA A 768 -39.29 -2.95 48.22
CA ALA A 768 -40.38 -2.01 48.43
C ALA A 768 -40.77 -1.33 47.14
N TYR A 769 -42.04 -1.33 46.85
CA TYR A 769 -42.66 -0.72 45.67
C TYR A 769 -43.73 0.28 46.06
N SER A 770 -43.79 1.39 45.28
CA SER A 770 -44.93 2.32 45.31
C SER A 770 -45.81 2.07 44.08
N LEU A 771 -47.03 1.69 44.29
CA LEU A 771 -48.04 1.45 43.25
C LEU A 771 -48.94 2.67 43.11
N LYS A 772 -49.06 3.24 41.93
CA LYS A 772 -49.83 4.47 41.66
C LYS A 772 -51.11 4.08 40.90
N PHE A 773 -52.24 4.31 41.46
CA PHE A 773 -53.56 4.07 40.86
C PHE A 773 -54.24 5.38 40.50
N ARG A 774 -54.84 5.46 39.31
CA ARG A 774 -55.56 6.62 38.82
C ARG A 774 -56.72 6.22 37.90
N GLY A 775 -57.83 6.94 38.09
CA GLY A 775 -58.96 6.84 37.16
C GLY A 775 -58.75 7.79 35.96
N LYS A 776 -59.12 7.37 34.76
CA LYS A 776 -59.12 8.25 33.57
C LYS A 776 -60.38 9.15 33.52
N ASP A 777 -61.46 8.76 34.11
CA ASP A 777 -62.83 9.30 33.93
C ASP A 777 -63.56 9.53 35.28
N LYS A 778 -62.99 9.16 36.41
CA LYS A 778 -63.56 9.37 37.74
C LYS A 778 -62.50 9.42 38.83
N ASN A 779 -62.86 9.98 40.01
CA ASN A 779 -62.08 9.78 41.21
C ASN A 779 -62.20 8.31 41.63
N LEU A 780 -61.07 7.71 42.04
CA LEU A 780 -61.08 6.34 42.55
C LEU A 780 -61.58 6.32 44.01
N GLU A 781 -62.47 5.37 44.30
CA GLU A 781 -62.89 5.07 45.68
C GLU A 781 -61.98 3.93 46.20
N GLU A 782 -61.94 3.80 47.53
CA GLU A 782 -61.15 2.74 48.18
C GLU A 782 -61.48 1.34 47.63
N SER A 783 -62.77 1.10 47.33
CA SER A 783 -63.24 -0.17 46.73
C SER A 783 -62.66 -0.50 45.35
N ASP A 784 -62.38 0.55 44.53
CA ASP A 784 -61.79 0.40 43.22
C ASP A 784 -60.31 -0.10 43.30
N ILE A 785 -59.60 0.34 44.37
CA ILE A 785 -58.19 0.03 44.61
C ILE A 785 -58.04 -1.30 45.33
N THR A 786 -58.88 -1.57 46.37
CA THR A 786 -58.80 -2.78 47.17
C THR A 786 -58.90 -4.03 46.31
N GLY A 787 -59.80 -4.08 45.35
CA GLY A 787 -59.97 -5.24 44.50
C GLY A 787 -58.74 -5.51 43.58
N ALA A 788 -58.00 -4.47 43.17
CA ALA A 788 -56.74 -4.63 42.43
C ALA A 788 -55.62 -5.06 43.39
N MET A 789 -55.53 -4.45 44.55
CA MET A 789 -54.54 -4.81 45.58
C MET A 789 -54.66 -6.25 46.02
N ASP A 790 -55.89 -6.75 46.28
CA ASP A 790 -56.13 -8.14 46.64
C ASP A 790 -55.68 -9.15 45.61
N LYS A 791 -55.87 -8.84 44.32
CA LYS A 791 -55.38 -9.64 43.21
C LYS A 791 -53.85 -9.61 43.13
N ILE A 792 -53.23 -8.44 43.26
CA ILE A 792 -51.78 -8.29 43.32
C ILE A 792 -51.21 -9.12 44.47
N LEU A 793 -51.73 -8.97 45.68
CA LEU A 793 -51.30 -9.71 46.87
C LEU A 793 -51.44 -11.21 46.70
N SER A 794 -52.54 -11.66 46.11
CA SER A 794 -52.73 -13.06 45.78
C SER A 794 -51.75 -13.59 44.78
N GLY A 795 -51.48 -12.81 43.70
CA GLY A 795 -50.47 -13.14 42.70
C GLY A 795 -49.05 -13.21 43.28
N LEU A 796 -48.69 -12.27 44.16
CA LEU A 796 -47.41 -12.27 44.87
C LEU A 796 -47.24 -13.48 45.78
N LYS A 797 -48.30 -13.84 46.50
CA LYS A 797 -48.31 -15.03 47.34
C LYS A 797 -48.11 -16.33 46.54
N ASN A 798 -48.70 -16.40 45.34
CA ASN A 798 -48.53 -17.54 44.43
C ASN A 798 -47.10 -17.79 43.99
N ILE A 799 -46.30 -16.75 43.92
CA ILE A 799 -44.87 -16.86 43.61
C ILE A 799 -43.98 -16.89 44.85
N GLY A 800 -44.57 -17.03 46.05
CA GLY A 800 -43.84 -17.23 47.31
C GLY A 800 -43.42 -15.96 48.02
N ILE A 801 -43.99 -14.80 47.67
CA ILE A 801 -43.66 -13.50 48.28
C ILE A 801 -44.65 -13.25 49.45
N GLN A 802 -44.12 -12.72 50.55
CA GLN A 802 -44.89 -12.29 51.71
C GLN A 802 -44.75 -10.80 51.99
N LEU A 803 -45.80 -10.18 52.47
CA LEU A 803 -45.70 -8.82 52.95
C LEU A 803 -44.81 -8.78 54.21
N ARG A 804 -43.99 -7.75 54.26
CA ARG A 804 -43.22 -7.41 55.46
C ARG A 804 -44.21 -6.70 56.43
N GLY A 805 -44.50 -7.36 57.53
CA GLY A 805 -45.36 -6.84 58.55
C GLY A 805 -44.80 -5.61 59.31
#